data_6d77f714cbcbad109692d0f671f28697
#
_entry.id   6d77f714cbcbad109692d0f671f28697
#
_cell.length_a   1.000
_cell.length_b   1.000
_cell.length_c   1.000
_cell.angle_alpha   90.00
_cell.angle_beta   90.00
_cell.angle_gamma   90.00
#
_symmetry.space_group_name_H-M   'P 1'
#
loop_
_entity.id
_entity.type
_entity.pdbx_description
1 polymer ?
#
loop_
_entity_poly.entity_id
_entity_poly.type
_entity_poly.pdbx_seq_one_letter_code
_entity_poly.pdbx_strand_id
1 'polypeptide(L)'
;MNTLLHNLRYAARMLRNNLGFTLVAVLTLAFGIGANTAIFSVVNAVVLRPLPFPKPEQIVIVRDDLTGRQIEDVGMSVDELKDLQERSGVFEQVSAVWPVDANLTGSERPERIELLAVSPNYFSLLGAHAQLGRVFGPEEQQAKGFAEGVVISDGLWKRLYGSDRNILGRKVYADTDLYTIIGVMPPGFRHPGKTLRNEVDMWATAGFSANPFGPPVRAQRMLPGAIGRLKDGIDINQAQAKLDGLVAQLQTEFPKEYPAQAGWSVRVLSAHQQLVGNVQTILYVVLAAVGLVLLIGCVNLANLMLARSSGRRREMAIRLALGASRRRLIVQLLTESLLLAFLGGALALVVIAVLLQGLVQFIPNDIPRLHEIEINLTVLGFVFLISTVTGLLFGLVPAMQSSRADVVTNLKDGSRGAGFGLATNRFRSGLVVLEFALSLILMIAAGLLLRSFGRLLEVNAGFNPDNVLIARVWLPVPNNPDLDPYRDPLKRSGFIKELLQRVSVIPGVRNAAISSGNAVPLVGPHNTGGFTIEGDAVANNAIPTAQIGIVTPDFFRTLETPLKRGRFFTDADDRQAPQVVVIDEALAARYFSNRDPVGVRIKRGGPTSEAPWMTIVGVVGNIKSDGFDKPDQPHLYHAMFQNPAYAMAIYVRTDVAAATVRQSVREQVRSLDRDLPVFGERTMSQVAAESMSRRRFAMQVVGLFGILALLLAAVGIYGVIAYSVTQRTREIGIRVALGASRTAILRWVLKQGLMLTLAGVVVGLVGALALTRLLRSLLFGIGPTDIVTYGVLAIVLTIVALLACYIPARRATKVDPLVALRYE
;
A
#
# COMPACT_ATOMS: atom_id res chain seq x y z
N MET A 1 -25.94 -9.43 40.60
CA MET A 1 -25.34 -10.64 39.99
C MET A 1 -26.35 -11.68 39.55
N ASN A 2 -27.32 -12.05 40.39
CA ASN A 2 -28.34 -13.09 40.07
C ASN A 2 -29.20 -12.78 38.82
N THR A 3 -29.55 -11.51 38.57
CA THR A 3 -30.36 -11.09 37.40
C THR A 3 -29.64 -11.23 36.08
N LEU A 4 -28.33 -10.94 36.01
CA LEU A 4 -27.52 -11.07 34.81
C LEU A 4 -27.31 -12.54 34.43
N LEU A 5 -27.00 -13.40 35.39
CA LEU A 5 -26.87 -14.85 35.18
C LEU A 5 -28.17 -15.47 34.69
N HIS A 6 -29.33 -15.02 35.24
CA HIS A 6 -30.64 -15.47 34.77
C HIS A 6 -30.93 -15.06 33.34
N ASN A 7 -30.63 -13.80 32.96
CA ASN A 7 -30.78 -13.29 31.59
C ASN A 7 -29.87 -14.03 30.59
N LEU A 8 -28.61 -14.33 30.96
CA LEU A 8 -27.71 -15.11 30.14
C LEU A 8 -28.19 -16.55 29.89
N ARG A 9 -28.66 -17.25 30.95
CA ARG A 9 -29.24 -18.60 30.81
C ARG A 9 -30.49 -18.60 29.94
N TYR A 10 -31.32 -17.60 30.09
CA TYR A 10 -32.52 -17.45 29.26
C TYR A 10 -32.14 -17.18 27.78
N ALA A 11 -31.22 -16.24 27.53
CA ALA A 11 -30.74 -15.95 26.19
C ALA A 11 -30.11 -17.20 25.51
N ALA A 12 -29.26 -17.94 26.23
CA ALA A 12 -28.64 -19.17 25.70
C ALA A 12 -29.68 -20.23 25.33
N ARG A 13 -30.71 -20.45 26.19
CA ARG A 13 -31.82 -21.39 25.91
C ARG A 13 -32.63 -20.95 24.67
N MET A 14 -32.89 -19.66 24.56
CA MET A 14 -33.61 -19.07 23.44
C MET A 14 -32.88 -19.24 22.10
N LEU A 15 -31.56 -19.05 22.09
CA LEU A 15 -30.72 -19.24 20.93
C LEU A 15 -30.66 -20.72 20.50
N ARG A 16 -30.56 -21.63 21.48
CA ARG A 16 -30.59 -23.09 21.26
C ARG A 16 -31.92 -23.56 20.65
N ASN A 17 -33.04 -22.97 21.05
CA ASN A 17 -34.39 -23.34 20.55
C ASN A 17 -34.67 -22.80 19.14
N ASN A 18 -33.78 -21.90 18.61
CA ASN A 18 -33.95 -21.28 17.28
C ASN A 18 -32.64 -21.34 16.49
N LEU A 19 -32.14 -22.56 16.26
CA LEU A 19 -30.81 -22.80 15.65
C LEU A 19 -30.65 -22.15 14.28
N GLY A 20 -31.64 -22.17 13.40
CA GLY A 20 -31.56 -21.55 12.07
C GLY A 20 -31.30 -20.05 12.12
N PHE A 21 -32.07 -19.32 12.98
CA PHE A 21 -31.83 -17.88 13.17
C PHE A 21 -30.47 -17.60 13.81
N THR A 22 -30.10 -18.35 14.84
CA THR A 22 -28.85 -18.19 15.57
C THR A 22 -27.67 -18.41 14.66
N LEU A 23 -27.71 -19.45 13.82
CA LEU A 23 -26.65 -19.76 12.85
C LEU A 23 -26.48 -18.63 11.83
N VAL A 24 -27.56 -18.16 11.21
CA VAL A 24 -27.52 -17.05 10.25
C VAL A 24 -26.99 -15.77 10.91
N ALA A 25 -27.47 -15.44 12.11
CA ALA A 25 -27.03 -14.26 12.84
C ALA A 25 -25.54 -14.33 13.21
N VAL A 26 -25.11 -15.46 13.80
CA VAL A 26 -23.71 -15.67 14.21
C VAL A 26 -22.77 -15.67 13.00
N LEU A 27 -23.15 -16.33 11.88
CA LEU A 27 -22.34 -16.31 10.66
C LEU A 27 -22.25 -14.90 10.06
N THR A 28 -23.35 -14.16 9.96
CA THR A 28 -23.34 -12.78 9.46
C THR A 28 -22.43 -11.89 10.31
N LEU A 29 -22.52 -12.01 11.64
CA LEU A 29 -21.67 -11.27 12.56
C LEU A 29 -20.20 -11.74 12.48
N ALA A 30 -19.95 -13.05 12.39
CA ALA A 30 -18.60 -13.60 12.27
C ALA A 30 -17.89 -13.12 11.00
N PHE A 31 -18.58 -13.06 9.87
CA PHE A 31 -18.04 -12.49 8.64
C PHE A 31 -17.79 -10.98 8.77
N GLY A 32 -18.75 -10.22 9.28
CA GLY A 32 -18.61 -8.77 9.44
C GLY A 32 -17.53 -8.38 10.45
N ILE A 33 -17.53 -8.97 11.64
CA ILE A 33 -16.53 -8.73 12.68
C ILE A 33 -15.18 -9.28 12.24
N GLY A 34 -15.16 -10.48 11.62
CA GLY A 34 -13.95 -11.14 11.14
C GLY A 34 -13.22 -10.32 10.08
N ALA A 35 -13.92 -9.87 9.05
CA ALA A 35 -13.32 -9.02 8.02
C ALA A 35 -12.75 -7.71 8.63
N ASN A 36 -13.51 -7.05 9.53
CA ASN A 36 -13.00 -5.86 10.24
C ASN A 36 -11.77 -6.16 11.09
N THR A 37 -11.77 -7.29 11.81
CA THR A 37 -10.64 -7.69 12.66
C THR A 37 -9.40 -8.01 11.81
N ALA A 38 -9.56 -8.70 10.68
CA ALA A 38 -8.46 -9.02 9.78
C ALA A 38 -7.79 -7.73 9.24
N ILE A 39 -8.59 -6.79 8.72
CA ILE A 39 -8.06 -5.51 8.24
C ILE A 39 -7.51 -4.66 9.38
N PHE A 40 -8.17 -4.65 10.55
CA PHE A 40 -7.67 -3.95 11.73
C PHE A 40 -6.33 -4.54 12.21
N SER A 41 -6.11 -5.85 12.13
CA SER A 41 -4.83 -6.47 12.47
C SER A 41 -3.70 -5.94 11.56
N VAL A 42 -3.98 -5.78 10.26
CA VAL A 42 -3.03 -5.16 9.31
C VAL A 42 -2.80 -3.68 9.65
N VAL A 43 -3.88 -2.92 9.87
CA VAL A 43 -3.79 -1.49 10.24
C VAL A 43 -3.03 -1.33 11.56
N ASN A 44 -3.30 -2.18 12.54
CA ASN A 44 -2.61 -2.15 13.83
C ASN A 44 -1.11 -2.43 13.69
N ALA A 45 -0.72 -3.48 12.96
CA ALA A 45 0.68 -3.83 12.75
C ALA A 45 1.44 -2.77 11.95
N VAL A 46 0.82 -2.24 10.88
CA VAL A 46 1.48 -1.33 9.94
C VAL A 46 1.40 0.13 10.41
N VAL A 47 0.21 0.60 10.83
CA VAL A 47 -0.06 2.03 11.02
C VAL A 47 -0.09 2.46 12.50
N LEU A 48 -0.70 1.64 13.39
CA LEU A 48 -0.96 2.08 14.77
C LEU A 48 0.16 1.69 15.74
N ARG A 49 0.81 0.55 15.53
CA ARG A 49 1.85 0.07 16.43
C ARG A 49 3.09 0.93 16.30
N PRO A 50 3.59 1.55 17.37
CA PRO A 50 4.81 2.35 17.35
C PRO A 50 6.01 1.50 16.91
N LEU A 51 7.07 2.16 16.48
CA LEU A 51 8.34 1.48 16.18
C LEU A 51 8.89 0.81 17.45
N PRO A 52 9.55 -0.36 17.34
CA PRO A 52 10.02 -1.14 18.50
C PRO A 52 11.32 -0.56 19.10
N PHE A 53 11.37 0.76 19.29
CA PHE A 53 12.50 1.47 19.85
C PHE A 53 12.10 2.29 21.08
N PRO A 54 13.02 2.57 22.01
CA PRO A 54 12.76 3.52 23.11
C PRO A 54 12.39 4.90 22.58
N LYS A 55 11.30 5.49 23.10
CA LYS A 55 10.77 6.80 22.69
C LYS A 55 10.69 6.96 21.16
N PRO A 56 9.88 6.13 20.48
CA PRO A 56 9.87 6.05 19.01
C PRO A 56 9.41 7.36 18.34
N GLU A 57 8.67 8.20 19.05
CA GLU A 57 8.24 9.54 18.59
C GLU A 57 9.40 10.53 18.42
N GLN A 58 10.54 10.28 19.07
CA GLN A 58 11.75 11.09 18.92
C GLN A 58 12.60 10.68 17.72
N ILE A 59 12.34 9.52 17.10
CA ILE A 59 13.12 9.05 15.95
C ILE A 59 12.56 9.69 14.68
N VAL A 60 13.42 10.44 14.00
CA VAL A 60 13.08 11.18 12.79
C VAL A 60 14.06 10.88 11.66
N ILE A 61 13.57 11.03 10.43
CA ILE A 61 14.38 10.99 9.20
C ILE A 61 14.61 12.42 8.75
N VAL A 62 15.83 12.74 8.44
CA VAL A 62 16.25 14.07 7.96
C VAL A 62 16.59 13.97 6.48
N ARG A 63 16.00 14.83 5.67
CA ARG A 63 16.16 14.88 4.21
C ARG A 63 16.41 16.29 3.76
N ASP A 64 17.23 16.43 2.71
CA ASP A 64 17.47 17.70 2.05
C ASP A 64 16.69 17.79 0.74
N ASP A 65 16.16 18.96 0.48
CA ASP A 65 15.41 19.26 -0.74
C ASP A 65 16.03 20.49 -1.44
N LEU A 66 15.86 20.58 -2.76
CA LEU A 66 16.14 21.77 -3.56
C LEU A 66 14.82 22.32 -4.12
N THR A 67 14.09 23.05 -3.29
CA THR A 67 12.75 23.52 -3.60
C THR A 67 12.69 24.46 -4.81
N GLY A 68 13.73 25.29 -5.01
CA GLY A 68 13.87 26.15 -6.20
C GLY A 68 14.05 25.37 -7.51
N ARG A 69 14.43 24.09 -7.42
CA ARG A 69 14.57 23.16 -8.56
C ARG A 69 13.49 22.08 -8.60
N GLN A 70 12.55 22.10 -7.65
CA GLN A 70 11.50 21.08 -7.49
C GLN A 70 12.08 19.65 -7.37
N ILE A 71 13.23 19.51 -6.72
CA ILE A 71 13.85 18.21 -6.45
C ILE A 71 13.76 17.93 -4.95
N GLU A 72 13.13 16.82 -4.59
CA GLU A 72 13.09 16.31 -3.23
C GLU A 72 14.16 15.24 -3.02
N ASP A 73 14.54 15.03 -1.76
CA ASP A 73 15.46 13.96 -1.33
C ASP A 73 16.79 13.99 -2.10
N VAL A 74 17.43 15.16 -2.20
CA VAL A 74 18.71 15.33 -2.94
C VAL A 74 19.93 14.76 -2.23
N GLY A 75 19.73 14.17 -1.05
CA GLY A 75 20.81 13.74 -0.17
C GLY A 75 21.47 14.90 0.56
N MET A 76 22.43 14.61 1.44
CA MET A 76 23.18 15.60 2.21
C MET A 76 24.70 15.37 2.15
N SER A 77 25.45 16.39 2.46
CA SER A 77 26.91 16.28 2.61
C SER A 77 27.28 15.86 4.05
N VAL A 78 28.52 15.41 4.21
CA VAL A 78 29.06 15.09 5.55
C VAL A 78 29.14 16.34 6.44
N ASP A 79 29.44 17.50 5.85
CA ASP A 79 29.47 18.77 6.57
C ASP A 79 28.08 19.21 7.04
N GLU A 80 27.02 19.00 6.21
CA GLU A 80 25.63 19.27 6.60
C GLU A 80 25.20 18.36 7.77
N LEU A 81 25.58 17.07 7.72
CA LEU A 81 25.33 16.14 8.83
C LEU A 81 25.97 16.63 10.13
N LYS A 82 27.21 17.14 10.07
CA LYS A 82 27.94 17.69 11.22
C LYS A 82 27.27 18.96 11.76
N ASP A 83 26.86 19.87 10.88
CA ASP A 83 26.11 21.06 11.29
C ASP A 83 24.78 20.70 11.96
N LEU A 84 24.08 19.69 11.47
CA LEU A 84 22.86 19.18 12.11
C LEU A 84 23.14 18.69 13.53
N GLN A 85 24.20 17.92 13.74
CA GLN A 85 24.58 17.38 15.04
C GLN A 85 25.03 18.48 16.03
N GLU A 86 25.88 19.41 15.59
CA GLU A 86 26.61 20.35 16.48
C GLU A 86 25.89 21.70 16.65
N ARG A 87 25.24 22.21 15.58
CA ARG A 87 24.71 23.58 15.52
C ARG A 87 23.21 23.70 15.65
N SER A 88 22.44 22.63 15.33
CA SER A 88 20.98 22.71 15.34
C SER A 88 20.37 22.85 16.74
N GLY A 89 21.02 22.29 17.73
CA GLY A 89 20.51 22.22 19.12
C GLY A 89 19.24 21.37 19.28
N VAL A 90 18.82 20.66 18.24
CA VAL A 90 17.56 19.90 18.13
C VAL A 90 17.77 18.43 18.48
N PHE A 91 18.88 17.85 18.01
CA PHE A 91 19.12 16.42 18.12
C PHE A 91 19.93 16.09 19.37
N GLU A 92 19.60 14.96 19.98
CA GLU A 92 20.45 14.26 20.93
C GLU A 92 21.59 13.56 20.16
N GLN A 93 21.23 12.84 19.09
CA GLN A 93 22.15 12.17 18.18
C GLN A 93 21.63 12.23 16.75
N VAL A 94 22.54 12.29 15.78
CA VAL A 94 22.27 12.14 14.34
C VAL A 94 23.22 11.10 13.77
N SER A 95 22.73 10.21 12.92
CA SER A 95 23.51 9.18 12.24
C SER A 95 23.27 9.26 10.74
N ALA A 96 24.34 9.25 9.95
CA ALA A 96 24.24 9.01 8.52
C ALA A 96 23.72 7.59 8.28
N VAL A 97 22.98 7.43 7.19
CA VAL A 97 22.49 6.12 6.76
C VAL A 97 22.60 6.06 5.24
N TRP A 98 23.33 5.07 4.74
CA TRP A 98 23.49 4.84 3.31
C TRP A 98 23.19 3.36 2.97
N PRO A 99 22.01 3.04 2.42
CA PRO A 99 21.71 1.70 1.94
C PRO A 99 22.52 1.40 0.69
N VAL A 100 23.29 0.34 0.73
CA VAL A 100 24.07 -0.18 -0.39
C VAL A 100 23.90 -1.69 -0.49
N ASP A 101 24.07 -2.22 -1.69
CA ASP A 101 24.16 -3.67 -1.86
C ASP A 101 25.63 -4.06 -1.93
N ALA A 102 26.01 -5.20 -1.35
CA ALA A 102 27.35 -5.76 -1.44
C ALA A 102 27.31 -7.22 -1.89
N ASN A 103 28.34 -7.67 -2.60
CA ASN A 103 28.52 -9.08 -2.94
C ASN A 103 29.22 -9.77 -1.78
N LEU A 104 28.53 -10.63 -1.06
CA LEU A 104 29.14 -11.51 -0.05
C LEU A 104 29.78 -12.69 -0.76
N THR A 105 31.11 -12.80 -0.66
CA THR A 105 31.92 -13.80 -1.34
C THR A 105 32.67 -14.69 -0.34
N GLY A 106 33.44 -15.68 -0.83
CA GLY A 106 34.15 -16.61 0.05
C GLY A 106 33.30 -17.78 0.56
N SER A 107 32.08 -17.93 0.08
CA SER A 107 31.22 -19.11 0.24
C SER A 107 31.07 -19.86 -1.10
N GLU A 108 30.57 -21.13 -1.07
CA GLU A 108 30.31 -21.88 -2.30
C GLU A 108 29.35 -21.18 -3.27
N ARG A 109 28.51 -20.31 -2.74
CA ARG A 109 27.53 -19.53 -3.50
C ARG A 109 27.62 -18.07 -3.09
N PRO A 110 28.19 -17.18 -3.94
CA PRO A 110 28.16 -15.74 -3.70
C PRO A 110 26.71 -15.25 -3.67
N GLU A 111 26.39 -14.38 -2.71
CA GLU A 111 25.06 -13.83 -2.51
C GLU A 111 25.13 -12.30 -2.47
N ARG A 112 24.14 -11.65 -3.10
CA ARG A 112 23.96 -10.21 -2.98
C ARG A 112 23.18 -9.91 -1.72
N ILE A 113 23.78 -9.17 -0.79
CA ILE A 113 23.23 -8.78 0.49
C ILE A 113 22.92 -7.29 0.53
N GLU A 114 21.95 -6.89 1.34
CA GLU A 114 21.75 -5.48 1.68
C GLU A 114 22.65 -5.10 2.85
N LEU A 115 23.63 -4.23 2.55
CA LEU A 115 24.55 -3.62 3.51
C LEU A 115 24.05 -2.21 3.82
N LEU A 116 23.92 -1.87 5.10
CA LEU A 116 23.62 -0.52 5.54
C LEU A 116 24.90 0.12 6.12
N ALA A 117 25.47 1.07 5.40
CA ALA A 117 26.56 1.89 5.93
C ALA A 117 25.98 2.96 6.86
N VAL A 118 26.48 3.04 8.09
CA VAL A 118 25.94 3.92 9.14
C VAL A 118 27.05 4.62 9.90
N SER A 119 26.75 5.76 10.53
CA SER A 119 27.66 6.35 11.52
C SER A 119 27.80 5.46 12.76
N PRO A 120 28.92 5.52 13.50
CA PRO A 120 29.19 4.61 14.62
C PRO A 120 28.14 4.65 15.74
N ASN A 121 27.44 5.78 15.92
CA ASN A 121 26.39 5.99 16.93
C ASN A 121 25.00 5.44 16.54
N TYR A 122 24.86 4.79 15.39
CA TYR A 122 23.56 4.34 14.85
C TYR A 122 22.77 3.46 15.82
N PHE A 123 23.39 2.42 16.39
CA PHE A 123 22.70 1.52 17.30
C PHE A 123 22.38 2.17 18.66
N SER A 124 23.28 3.02 19.18
CA SER A 124 23.04 3.77 20.41
C SER A 124 21.91 4.79 20.22
N LEU A 125 21.84 5.46 19.08
CA LEU A 125 20.74 6.35 18.70
C LEU A 125 19.38 5.61 18.74
N LEU A 126 19.34 4.37 18.27
CA LEU A 126 18.14 3.55 18.29
C LEU A 126 17.87 2.89 19.66
N GLY A 127 18.84 2.87 20.57
CA GLY A 127 18.76 2.11 21.81
C GLY A 127 18.75 0.60 21.57
N ALA A 128 19.43 0.15 20.51
CA ALA A 128 19.42 -1.24 20.06
C ALA A 128 20.69 -2.00 20.53
N HIS A 129 20.52 -3.27 20.88
CA HIS A 129 21.59 -4.13 21.39
C HIS A 129 21.69 -5.42 20.56
N ALA A 130 22.89 -5.96 20.43
CA ALA A 130 23.11 -7.26 19.81
C ALA A 130 22.59 -8.41 20.70
N GLN A 131 22.06 -9.48 20.09
CA GLN A 131 21.74 -10.72 20.81
C GLN A 131 22.97 -11.60 21.06
N LEU A 132 24.00 -11.43 20.22
CA LEU A 132 25.28 -12.12 20.34
C LEU A 132 26.38 -11.14 19.99
N GLY A 133 27.46 -11.09 20.81
CA GLY A 133 28.54 -10.15 20.63
C GLY A 133 28.19 -8.71 21.05
N ARG A 134 28.66 -7.73 20.27
CA ARG A 134 28.47 -6.30 20.53
C ARG A 134 28.03 -5.54 19.27
N VAL A 135 27.48 -4.34 19.44
CA VAL A 135 27.28 -3.34 18.38
C VAL A 135 28.53 -2.46 18.26
N PHE A 136 28.51 -1.47 17.35
CA PHE A 136 29.61 -0.52 17.16
C PHE A 136 29.91 0.24 18.46
N GLY A 137 31.18 0.42 18.73
CA GLY A 137 31.71 1.07 19.94
C GLY A 137 32.77 2.14 19.63
N PRO A 138 33.54 2.57 20.64
CA PRO A 138 34.55 3.61 20.50
C PRO A 138 35.64 3.31 19.47
N GLU A 139 35.95 2.02 19.26
CA GLU A 139 36.97 1.59 18.28
C GLU A 139 36.57 1.98 16.85
N GLU A 140 35.30 1.81 16.51
CA GLU A 140 34.74 2.15 15.19
C GLU A 140 34.54 3.67 15.01
N GLN A 141 34.45 4.45 16.09
CA GLN A 141 34.26 5.92 16.04
C GLN A 141 35.44 6.66 15.39
N GLN A 142 36.64 6.08 15.41
CA GLN A 142 37.83 6.69 14.83
C GLN A 142 38.00 6.39 13.34
N ALA A 143 37.19 5.52 12.77
CA ALA A 143 37.26 5.16 11.36
C ALA A 143 36.87 6.35 10.47
N LYS A 144 37.77 6.74 9.53
CA LYS A 144 37.45 7.78 8.53
C LYS A 144 36.68 7.21 7.33
N GLY A 145 37.04 6.00 6.88
CA GLY A 145 36.34 5.19 5.91
C GLY A 145 35.50 4.11 6.64
N PHE A 146 35.34 2.95 6.02
CA PHE A 146 34.68 1.80 6.67
C PHE A 146 35.58 1.21 7.77
N ALA A 147 34.98 0.82 8.90
CA ALA A 147 35.64 0.03 9.93
C ALA A 147 35.62 -1.47 9.53
N GLU A 148 36.57 -2.26 10.09
CA GLU A 148 36.65 -3.71 9.85
C GLU A 148 35.51 -4.49 10.50
N GLY A 149 34.92 -3.98 11.60
CA GLY A 149 33.86 -4.66 12.35
C GLY A 149 32.49 -4.49 11.70
N VAL A 150 31.76 -5.59 11.53
CA VAL A 150 30.40 -5.59 11.00
C VAL A 150 29.44 -6.31 11.95
N VAL A 151 28.20 -5.86 11.94
CA VAL A 151 27.06 -6.48 12.64
C VAL A 151 26.14 -7.10 11.61
N ILE A 152 25.71 -8.35 11.82
CA ILE A 152 24.82 -9.04 10.89
C ILE A 152 23.40 -9.21 11.47
N SER A 153 22.43 -9.40 10.59
CA SER A 153 21.04 -9.70 10.99
C SER A 153 20.90 -11.15 11.46
N ASP A 154 19.88 -11.41 12.28
CA ASP A 154 19.47 -12.78 12.65
C ASP A 154 19.11 -13.60 11.39
N GLY A 155 18.50 -12.95 10.38
CA GLY A 155 18.14 -13.59 9.11
C GLY A 155 19.36 -14.09 8.33
N LEU A 156 20.40 -13.26 8.18
CA LEU A 156 21.64 -13.63 7.53
C LEU A 156 22.38 -14.74 8.34
N TRP A 157 22.43 -14.58 9.66
CA TRP A 157 23.05 -15.57 10.56
C TRP A 157 22.43 -16.95 10.43
N LYS A 158 21.11 -17.05 10.37
CA LYS A 158 20.38 -18.31 10.16
C LYS A 158 20.59 -18.86 8.74
N ARG A 159 20.44 -18.02 7.73
CA ARG A 159 20.45 -18.42 6.31
C ARG A 159 21.79 -18.91 5.83
N LEU A 160 22.88 -18.20 6.13
CA LEU A 160 24.23 -18.53 5.65
C LEU A 160 25.10 -19.28 6.66
N TYR A 161 24.86 -19.08 7.95
CA TYR A 161 25.75 -19.61 8.99
C TYR A 161 25.05 -20.62 9.92
N GLY A 162 23.82 -21.05 9.59
CA GLY A 162 23.12 -22.12 10.32
C GLY A 162 22.93 -21.85 11.82
N SER A 163 22.92 -20.59 12.24
CA SER A 163 22.84 -20.18 13.65
C SER A 163 24.04 -20.61 14.48
N ASP A 164 25.23 -20.69 13.88
CA ASP A 164 26.48 -21.06 14.59
C ASP A 164 26.79 -20.03 15.69
N ARG A 165 26.87 -20.47 16.94
CA ARG A 165 27.17 -19.56 18.08
C ARG A 165 28.62 -19.07 18.11
N ASN A 166 29.52 -19.72 17.38
CA ASN A 166 30.92 -19.32 17.26
C ASN A 166 31.17 -18.37 16.09
N ILE A 167 30.13 -17.66 15.63
CA ILE A 167 30.19 -16.75 14.49
C ILE A 167 31.03 -15.50 14.76
N LEU A 168 31.16 -15.08 16.02
CA LEU A 168 31.96 -13.90 16.40
C LEU A 168 33.43 -14.08 16.07
N GLY A 169 34.04 -13.06 15.50
CA GLY A 169 35.41 -13.08 15.01
C GLY A 169 35.60 -13.74 13.64
N ARG A 170 34.54 -14.33 13.06
CA ARG A 170 34.61 -14.90 11.71
C ARG A 170 34.82 -13.80 10.69
N LYS A 171 35.73 -14.03 9.76
CA LYS A 171 36.03 -13.13 8.65
C LYS A 171 35.09 -13.41 7.47
N VAL A 172 34.60 -12.35 6.83
CA VAL A 172 33.70 -12.39 5.68
C VAL A 172 34.17 -11.38 4.64
N TYR A 173 34.00 -11.69 3.35
CA TYR A 173 34.34 -10.80 2.26
C TYR A 173 33.05 -10.18 1.70
N ALA A 174 33.03 -8.83 1.64
CA ALA A 174 31.98 -8.08 0.98
C ALA A 174 32.61 -7.12 -0.03
N ASP A 175 32.25 -7.24 -1.30
CA ASP A 175 32.86 -6.51 -2.43
C ASP A 175 34.42 -6.54 -2.43
N THR A 176 35.00 -7.71 -2.09
CA THR A 176 36.44 -7.98 -1.92
C THR A 176 37.05 -7.45 -0.62
N ASP A 177 36.41 -6.55 0.11
CA ASP A 177 36.91 -6.11 1.42
C ASP A 177 36.70 -7.17 2.50
N LEU A 178 37.63 -7.24 3.42
CA LEU A 178 37.61 -8.18 4.53
C LEU A 178 37.01 -7.55 5.78
N TYR A 179 35.90 -8.12 6.27
CA TYR A 179 35.24 -7.69 7.49
C TYR A 179 35.26 -8.77 8.56
N THR A 180 35.14 -8.37 9.81
CA THR A 180 35.02 -9.28 10.97
C THR A 180 33.65 -9.13 11.61
N ILE A 181 32.95 -10.24 11.77
CA ILE A 181 31.64 -10.23 12.45
C ILE A 181 31.84 -10.02 13.94
N ILE A 182 31.34 -8.87 14.46
CA ILE A 182 31.48 -8.48 15.87
C ILE A 182 30.16 -8.64 16.65
N GLY A 183 29.03 -8.78 15.96
CA GLY A 183 27.74 -8.94 16.60
C GLY A 183 26.65 -9.46 15.65
N VAL A 184 25.59 -9.98 16.27
CA VAL A 184 24.37 -10.45 15.61
C VAL A 184 23.18 -9.71 16.24
N MET A 185 22.34 -9.11 15.43
CA MET A 185 21.12 -8.41 15.90
C MET A 185 20.02 -9.40 16.28
N PRO A 186 19.12 -9.03 17.21
CA PRO A 186 18.02 -9.89 17.60
C PRO A 186 17.01 -10.12 16.46
N PRO A 187 16.24 -11.23 16.50
CA PRO A 187 15.15 -11.47 15.57
C PRO A 187 14.20 -10.29 15.52
N GLY A 188 13.83 -9.87 14.30
CA GLY A 188 12.88 -8.77 14.10
C GLY A 188 13.47 -7.36 14.21
N PHE A 189 14.77 -7.19 14.49
CA PHE A 189 15.41 -5.88 14.38
C PHE A 189 15.41 -5.39 12.92
N ARG A 190 14.87 -4.20 12.69
CA ARG A 190 14.79 -3.58 11.36
C ARG A 190 15.18 -2.13 11.41
N HIS A 191 15.80 -1.66 10.33
CA HIS A 191 16.05 -0.24 10.15
C HIS A 191 14.72 0.53 10.07
N PRO A 192 14.55 1.64 10.83
CA PRO A 192 13.29 2.39 10.84
C PRO A 192 13.08 3.31 9.62
N GLY A 193 14.05 3.36 8.71
CA GLY A 193 14.01 4.15 7.49
C GLY A 193 13.77 3.31 6.23
N LYS A 194 13.89 3.97 5.08
CA LYS A 194 13.78 3.32 3.77
C LYS A 194 15.09 2.58 3.46
N THR A 195 14.99 1.33 3.04
CA THR A 195 16.08 0.48 2.57
C THR A 195 15.85 0.06 1.12
N LEU A 196 16.85 -0.57 0.50
CA LEU A 196 16.74 -1.02 -0.89
C LEU A 196 15.80 -2.22 -1.03
N ARG A 197 15.79 -3.14 -0.04
CA ARG A 197 15.06 -4.42 -0.10
C ARG A 197 14.16 -4.71 1.11
N ASN A 198 13.91 -3.72 1.96
CA ASN A 198 13.15 -3.83 3.21
C ASN A 198 13.83 -4.63 4.35
N GLU A 199 14.90 -5.36 4.08
CA GLU A 199 15.65 -6.13 5.09
C GLU A 199 17.13 -5.84 4.96
N VAL A 200 17.74 -5.43 6.04
CA VAL A 200 19.19 -5.24 6.12
C VAL A 200 19.83 -6.55 6.56
N ASP A 201 20.77 -7.04 5.78
CA ASP A 201 21.54 -8.25 6.08
C ASP A 201 22.76 -7.95 6.96
N MET A 202 23.44 -6.84 6.68
CA MET A 202 24.70 -6.45 7.35
C MET A 202 24.76 -4.93 7.59
N TRP A 203 25.25 -4.54 8.74
CA TRP A 203 25.58 -3.14 9.06
C TRP A 203 27.10 -3.01 9.10
N ALA A 204 27.62 -2.02 8.38
CA ALA A 204 29.00 -1.59 8.45
C ALA A 204 29.05 -0.13 8.90
N THR A 205 30.01 0.25 9.73
CA THR A 205 30.13 1.64 10.14
C THR A 205 31.22 2.37 9.36
N ALA A 206 30.96 3.65 9.04
CA ALA A 206 31.88 4.49 8.30
C ALA A 206 31.89 5.93 8.84
N GLY A 207 33.05 6.58 8.74
CA GLY A 207 33.19 8.00 9.01
C GLY A 207 32.88 8.90 7.81
N PHE A 208 32.64 8.31 6.64
CA PHE A 208 32.30 8.99 5.36
C PHE A 208 33.27 10.12 4.93
N SER A 209 34.50 10.11 5.40
CA SER A 209 35.52 11.16 5.17
C SER A 209 36.82 10.66 4.53
N ALA A 210 36.89 9.38 4.16
CA ALA A 210 37.98 8.75 3.44
C ALA A 210 37.42 7.66 2.52
N ASN A 211 38.28 7.06 1.70
CA ASN A 211 37.91 6.01 0.75
C ASN A 211 36.82 5.06 1.32
N PRO A 212 35.82 4.71 0.50
CA PRO A 212 35.62 5.08 -0.91
C PRO A 212 34.91 6.45 -1.11
N PHE A 213 34.62 7.22 -0.05
CA PHE A 213 33.78 8.43 -0.10
C PHE A 213 34.56 9.70 -0.52
N GLY A 214 35.89 9.69 -0.44
CA GLY A 214 36.72 10.87 -0.65
C GLY A 214 36.65 11.87 0.51
N PRO A 215 37.40 13.01 0.42
CA PRO A 215 37.35 14.08 1.40
C PRO A 215 35.96 14.74 1.40
N PRO A 216 35.41 15.15 2.58
CA PRO A 216 34.15 15.86 2.65
C PRO A 216 34.26 17.21 1.91
N VAL A 217 33.26 17.49 1.10
CA VAL A 217 33.09 18.75 0.38
C VAL A 217 31.68 19.25 0.64
N ARG A 218 31.56 20.49 1.17
CA ARG A 218 30.28 21.09 1.46
C ARG A 218 29.39 21.13 0.21
N ALA A 219 28.09 20.82 0.38
CA ALA A 219 27.11 20.69 -0.69
C ALA A 219 27.39 19.58 -1.72
N GLN A 220 28.42 18.76 -1.55
CA GLN A 220 28.55 17.50 -2.28
C GLN A 220 27.71 16.42 -1.60
N ARG A 221 26.50 16.26 -2.07
CA ARG A 221 25.47 15.42 -1.47
C ARG A 221 25.66 13.95 -1.81
N MET A 222 26.45 13.24 -0.99
CA MET A 222 26.72 11.82 -1.16
C MET A 222 25.85 10.93 -0.26
N LEU A 223 25.44 11.44 0.93
CA LEU A 223 24.63 10.69 1.88
C LEU A 223 23.15 10.80 1.48
N PRO A 224 22.42 9.69 1.32
CA PRO A 224 21.00 9.74 0.95
C PRO A 224 20.09 10.42 1.98
N GLY A 225 20.56 10.57 3.24
CA GLY A 225 19.86 11.21 4.33
C GLY A 225 20.42 10.79 5.69
N ALA A 226 19.79 11.23 6.75
CA ALA A 226 20.16 10.89 8.10
C ALA A 226 18.96 10.44 8.93
N ILE A 227 19.24 9.70 9.99
CA ILE A 227 18.31 9.40 11.07
C ILE A 227 18.74 10.21 12.30
N GLY A 228 17.77 10.83 12.97
CA GLY A 228 18.03 11.63 14.17
C GLY A 228 17.17 11.18 15.34
N ARG A 229 17.68 11.38 16.57
CA ARG A 229 16.90 11.34 17.80
C ARG A 229 16.75 12.77 18.31
N LEU A 230 15.52 13.23 18.43
CA LEU A 230 15.20 14.55 19.01
C LEU A 230 15.50 14.56 20.50
N LYS A 231 15.93 15.71 21.03
CA LYS A 231 16.06 15.94 22.47
C LYS A 231 14.69 15.88 23.15
N ASP A 232 14.68 15.52 24.44
CA ASP A 232 13.44 15.49 25.22
C ASP A 232 12.76 16.89 25.21
N GLY A 233 11.45 16.87 24.99
CA GLY A 233 10.60 18.06 24.94
C GLY A 233 10.60 18.84 23.62
N ILE A 234 11.30 18.37 22.58
CA ILE A 234 11.26 18.97 21.24
C ILE A 234 10.35 18.13 20.35
N ASP A 235 9.27 18.74 19.84
CA ASP A 235 8.41 18.12 18.84
C ASP A 235 8.93 18.37 17.40
N ILE A 236 8.36 17.65 16.41
CA ILE A 236 8.77 17.74 15.01
C ILE A 236 8.60 19.16 14.44
N ASN A 237 7.55 19.90 14.82
CA ASN A 237 7.31 21.24 14.31
C ASN A 237 8.34 22.24 14.88
N GLN A 238 8.66 22.10 16.15
CA GLN A 238 9.71 22.89 16.80
C GLN A 238 11.10 22.56 16.20
N ALA A 239 11.34 21.28 15.92
CA ALA A 239 12.55 20.82 15.26
C ALA A 239 12.67 21.46 13.88
N GLN A 240 11.61 21.41 13.06
CA GLN A 240 11.59 22.00 11.73
C GLN A 240 11.88 23.51 11.78
N ALA A 241 11.21 24.25 12.68
CA ALA A 241 11.42 25.69 12.78
C ALA A 241 12.87 26.09 13.15
N LYS A 242 13.51 25.31 14.04
CA LYS A 242 14.94 25.53 14.39
C LYS A 242 15.87 25.19 13.22
N LEU A 243 15.57 24.13 12.47
CA LEU A 243 16.36 23.75 11.30
C LEU A 243 16.21 24.75 10.16
N ASP A 244 15.02 25.33 9.98
CA ASP A 244 14.82 26.42 9.00
C ASP A 244 15.71 27.64 9.37
N GLY A 245 15.83 27.94 10.66
CA GLY A 245 16.76 28.97 11.13
C GLY A 245 18.23 28.64 10.87
N LEU A 246 18.66 27.40 11.11
CA LEU A 246 20.01 26.93 10.78
C LEU A 246 20.29 26.98 9.27
N VAL A 247 19.34 26.56 8.45
CA VAL A 247 19.44 26.63 6.98
C VAL A 247 19.66 28.06 6.53
N ALA A 248 18.87 29.03 7.02
CA ALA A 248 19.03 30.44 6.68
C ALA A 248 20.42 30.99 7.09
N GLN A 249 20.94 30.57 8.26
CA GLN A 249 22.28 30.92 8.72
C GLN A 249 23.35 30.34 7.78
N LEU A 250 23.26 29.05 7.43
CA LEU A 250 24.22 28.39 6.55
C LEU A 250 24.20 28.96 5.11
N GLN A 251 23.02 29.35 4.59
CA GLN A 251 22.90 30.04 3.31
C GLN A 251 23.60 31.42 3.32
N THR A 252 23.61 32.10 4.45
CA THR A 252 24.30 33.37 4.59
C THR A 252 25.82 33.19 4.74
N GLU A 253 26.24 32.14 5.44
CA GLU A 253 27.65 31.80 5.71
C GLU A 253 28.35 31.23 4.45
N PHE A 254 27.62 30.43 3.66
CA PHE A 254 28.11 29.70 2.48
C PHE A 254 27.27 29.98 1.21
N PRO A 255 27.22 31.23 0.73
CA PRO A 255 26.33 31.60 -0.38
C PRO A 255 26.72 31.00 -1.75
N LYS A 256 27.95 30.53 -1.90
CA LYS A 256 28.40 29.85 -3.12
C LYS A 256 27.91 28.41 -3.18
N GLU A 257 27.93 27.72 -2.05
CA GLU A 257 27.53 26.33 -1.88
C GLU A 257 26.01 26.20 -1.82
N TYR A 258 25.33 27.20 -1.24
CA TYR A 258 23.88 27.26 -1.08
C TYR A 258 23.27 28.52 -1.74
N PRO A 259 23.34 28.63 -3.06
CA PRO A 259 22.77 29.77 -3.75
C PRO A 259 21.24 29.84 -3.51
N ALA A 260 20.71 31.04 -3.23
CA ALA A 260 19.31 31.28 -2.90
C ALA A 260 18.35 30.67 -3.94
N GLN A 261 18.73 30.72 -5.23
CA GLN A 261 17.90 30.18 -6.31
C GLN A 261 17.76 28.63 -6.27
N ALA A 262 18.67 27.93 -5.61
CA ALA A 262 18.56 26.48 -5.46
C ALA A 262 17.44 26.12 -4.46
N GLY A 263 17.13 27.02 -3.52
CA GLY A 263 16.07 26.81 -2.52
C GLY A 263 16.40 25.58 -1.63
N TRP A 264 17.67 25.46 -1.18
CA TRP A 264 18.05 24.37 -0.28
C TRP A 264 17.27 24.47 1.03
N SER A 265 16.71 23.38 1.46
CA SER A 265 15.96 23.24 2.71
C SER A 265 16.18 21.86 3.32
N VAL A 266 16.02 21.77 4.63
CA VAL A 266 16.11 20.52 5.39
C VAL A 266 14.72 20.18 5.92
N ARG A 267 14.26 18.94 5.68
CA ARG A 267 12.95 18.45 6.09
C ARG A 267 13.09 17.37 7.13
N VAL A 268 12.31 17.48 8.22
CA VAL A 268 12.24 16.49 9.29
C VAL A 268 10.94 15.72 9.19
N LEU A 269 11.02 14.41 9.14
CA LEU A 269 9.88 13.50 9.01
C LEU A 269 9.90 12.49 10.16
N SER A 270 8.74 12.17 10.73
CA SER A 270 8.65 11.02 11.63
C SER A 270 9.11 9.77 10.92
N ALA A 271 10.00 8.98 11.53
CA ALA A 271 10.45 7.71 10.96
C ALA A 271 9.27 6.76 10.74
N HIS A 272 8.28 6.78 11.63
CA HIS A 272 7.05 6.01 11.48
C HIS A 272 6.23 6.48 10.26
N GLN A 273 6.01 7.79 10.09
CA GLN A 273 5.27 8.33 8.94
C GLN A 273 5.99 8.05 7.62
N GLN A 274 7.32 8.14 7.59
CA GLN A 274 8.12 7.81 6.40
C GLN A 274 7.93 6.34 5.98
N LEU A 275 7.85 5.44 6.97
CA LEU A 275 7.69 4.00 6.72
C LEU A 275 6.29 3.66 6.19
N VAL A 276 5.23 4.30 6.73
CA VAL A 276 3.84 3.89 6.49
C VAL A 276 3.06 4.85 5.57
N GLY A 277 3.55 6.07 5.33
CA GLY A 277 2.80 7.15 4.66
C GLY A 277 2.17 6.74 3.32
N ASN A 278 2.89 5.96 2.51
CA ASN A 278 2.44 5.53 1.19
C ASN A 278 1.30 4.49 1.22
N VAL A 279 1.12 3.76 2.33
CA VAL A 279 0.11 2.69 2.44
C VAL A 279 -1.03 3.05 3.39
N GLN A 280 -0.86 4.07 4.21
CA GLN A 280 -1.80 4.49 5.25
C GLN A 280 -3.19 4.79 4.67
N THR A 281 -3.25 5.59 3.59
CA THR A 281 -4.52 5.97 2.94
C THR A 281 -5.27 4.74 2.41
N ILE A 282 -4.56 3.81 1.76
CA ILE A 282 -5.16 2.57 1.24
C ILE A 282 -5.76 1.74 2.37
N LEU A 283 -5.00 1.55 3.45
CA LEU A 283 -5.44 0.77 4.60
C LEU A 283 -6.67 1.38 5.30
N TYR A 284 -6.72 2.70 5.43
CA TYR A 284 -7.90 3.38 6.00
C TYR A 284 -9.12 3.29 5.08
N VAL A 285 -8.96 3.39 3.77
CA VAL A 285 -10.06 3.19 2.81
C VAL A 285 -10.60 1.77 2.90
N VAL A 286 -9.73 0.76 2.96
CA VAL A 286 -10.13 -0.64 3.12
C VAL A 286 -10.83 -0.85 4.47
N LEU A 287 -10.32 -0.28 5.56
CA LEU A 287 -10.94 -0.36 6.89
C LEU A 287 -12.34 0.30 6.90
N ALA A 288 -12.50 1.45 6.26
CA ALA A 288 -13.80 2.11 6.11
C ALA A 288 -14.78 1.24 5.29
N ALA A 289 -14.31 0.62 4.21
CA ALA A 289 -15.13 -0.27 3.38
C ALA A 289 -15.65 -1.48 4.16
N VAL A 290 -14.80 -2.15 4.94
CA VAL A 290 -15.22 -3.28 5.81
C VAL A 290 -16.16 -2.81 6.91
N GLY A 291 -15.94 -1.61 7.47
CA GLY A 291 -16.83 -0.98 8.44
C GLY A 291 -18.24 -0.76 7.87
N LEU A 292 -18.34 -0.30 6.62
CA LEU A 292 -19.63 -0.17 5.91
C LEU A 292 -20.33 -1.52 5.74
N VAL A 293 -19.60 -2.58 5.37
CA VAL A 293 -20.15 -3.94 5.27
C VAL A 293 -20.70 -4.43 6.61
N LEU A 294 -19.97 -4.18 7.71
CA LEU A 294 -20.46 -4.53 9.05
C LEU A 294 -21.73 -3.76 9.40
N LEU A 295 -21.79 -2.45 9.09
CA LEU A 295 -23.01 -1.65 9.31
C LEU A 295 -24.20 -2.20 8.51
N ILE A 296 -24.00 -2.60 7.25
CA ILE A 296 -25.04 -3.26 6.44
C ILE A 296 -25.47 -4.57 7.12
N GLY A 297 -24.53 -5.39 7.58
CA GLY A 297 -24.83 -6.61 8.33
C GLY A 297 -25.61 -6.35 9.63
N CYS A 298 -25.27 -5.28 10.37
CA CYS A 298 -26.00 -4.83 11.55
C CYS A 298 -27.45 -4.43 11.23
N VAL A 299 -27.65 -3.69 10.13
CA VAL A 299 -28.98 -3.27 9.66
C VAL A 299 -29.84 -4.49 9.29
N ASN A 300 -29.25 -5.46 8.58
CA ASN A 300 -29.92 -6.70 8.23
C ASN A 300 -30.32 -7.52 9.46
N LEU A 301 -29.39 -7.61 10.43
CA LEU A 301 -29.70 -8.31 11.68
C LEU A 301 -30.75 -7.58 12.51
N ALA A 302 -30.74 -6.24 12.56
CA ALA A 302 -31.80 -5.44 13.18
C ALA A 302 -33.16 -5.70 12.54
N ASN A 303 -33.23 -5.76 11.20
CA ASN A 303 -34.48 -6.09 10.47
C ASN A 303 -34.97 -7.50 10.80
N LEU A 304 -34.09 -8.49 10.90
CA LEU A 304 -34.42 -9.86 11.30
C LEU A 304 -34.90 -9.92 12.75
N MET A 305 -34.24 -9.19 13.68
CA MET A 305 -34.67 -9.09 15.08
C MET A 305 -36.03 -8.42 15.22
N LEU A 306 -36.31 -7.34 14.48
CA LEU A 306 -37.61 -6.68 14.45
C LEU A 306 -38.71 -7.58 13.88
N ALA A 307 -38.41 -8.43 12.87
CA ALA A 307 -39.36 -9.41 12.37
C ALA A 307 -39.74 -10.43 13.44
N ARG A 308 -38.73 -10.90 14.17
CA ARG A 308 -38.95 -11.89 15.25
C ARG A 308 -39.66 -11.29 16.46
N SER A 309 -39.36 -10.05 16.84
CA SER A 309 -39.98 -9.39 17.99
C SER A 309 -41.50 -9.21 17.83
N SER A 310 -41.99 -9.07 16.60
CA SER A 310 -43.44 -8.97 16.35
C SER A 310 -44.19 -10.27 16.65
N GLY A 311 -43.57 -11.45 16.44
CA GLY A 311 -44.16 -12.73 16.87
C GLY A 311 -44.19 -12.92 18.40
N ARG A 312 -43.39 -12.17 19.16
CA ARG A 312 -43.29 -12.25 20.63
C ARG A 312 -44.03 -11.14 21.36
N ARG A 313 -44.81 -10.31 20.65
CA ARG A 313 -45.52 -9.17 21.27
C ARG A 313 -46.47 -9.61 22.35
N ARG A 314 -47.21 -10.71 22.16
CA ARG A 314 -48.14 -11.27 23.14
C ARG A 314 -47.44 -11.72 24.42
N GLU A 315 -46.27 -12.37 24.27
CA GLU A 315 -45.41 -12.77 25.40
C GLU A 315 -44.94 -11.55 26.21
N MET A 316 -44.50 -10.48 25.52
CA MET A 316 -43.97 -9.25 26.14
C MET A 316 -45.11 -8.47 26.83
N ALA A 317 -46.34 -8.43 26.24
CA ALA A 317 -47.51 -7.81 26.84
C ALA A 317 -47.91 -8.53 28.12
N ILE A 318 -47.94 -9.88 28.14
CA ILE A 318 -48.18 -10.68 29.34
C ILE A 318 -47.18 -10.39 30.44
N ARG A 319 -45.88 -10.29 30.10
CA ARG A 319 -44.86 -9.98 31.11
C ARG A 319 -45.00 -8.57 31.68
N LEU A 320 -45.36 -7.57 30.88
CA LEU A 320 -45.65 -6.21 31.35
C LEU A 320 -46.86 -6.19 32.23
N ALA A 321 -47.93 -6.94 31.89
CA ALA A 321 -49.15 -7.09 32.70
C ALA A 321 -48.86 -7.75 34.05
N LEU A 322 -47.90 -8.68 34.12
CA LEU A 322 -47.40 -9.32 35.33
C LEU A 322 -46.42 -8.48 36.15
N GLY A 323 -46.19 -7.17 35.79
CA GLY A 323 -45.40 -6.23 36.55
C GLY A 323 -43.91 -6.16 36.15
N ALA A 324 -43.49 -6.73 35.01
CA ALA A 324 -42.13 -6.56 34.53
C ALA A 324 -41.86 -5.12 34.10
N SER A 325 -40.79 -4.48 34.62
CA SER A 325 -40.41 -3.11 34.23
C SER A 325 -39.89 -3.08 32.78
N ARG A 326 -40.14 -1.98 32.05
CA ARG A 326 -39.59 -1.74 30.69
C ARG A 326 -38.08 -1.88 30.62
N ARG A 327 -37.39 -1.37 31.63
CA ARG A 327 -35.91 -1.48 31.73
C ARG A 327 -35.46 -2.94 31.78
N ARG A 328 -36.17 -3.81 32.46
CA ARG A 328 -35.85 -5.25 32.57
C ARG A 328 -35.98 -5.96 31.23
N LEU A 329 -37.02 -5.62 30.44
CA LEU A 329 -37.20 -6.14 29.08
C LEU A 329 -36.11 -5.65 28.12
N ILE A 330 -35.73 -4.35 28.17
CA ILE A 330 -34.65 -3.79 27.36
C ILE A 330 -33.31 -4.50 27.67
N VAL A 331 -32.97 -4.63 28.97
CA VAL A 331 -31.74 -5.31 29.37
C VAL A 331 -31.72 -6.77 28.91
N GLN A 332 -32.85 -7.47 28.98
CA GLN A 332 -32.94 -8.85 28.51
C GLN A 332 -32.68 -8.96 26.98
N LEU A 333 -33.35 -8.12 26.17
CA LEU A 333 -33.17 -8.14 24.71
C LEU A 333 -31.74 -7.72 24.30
N LEU A 334 -31.16 -6.74 24.99
CA LEU A 334 -29.76 -6.36 24.80
C LEU A 334 -28.79 -7.50 25.16
N THR A 335 -29.10 -8.27 26.23
CA THR A 335 -28.30 -9.45 26.60
C THR A 335 -28.34 -10.51 25.49
N GLU A 336 -29.52 -10.75 24.87
CA GLU A 336 -29.65 -11.67 23.73
C GLU A 336 -28.77 -11.19 22.52
N SER A 337 -28.84 -9.89 22.20
CA SER A 337 -28.06 -9.28 21.08
C SER A 337 -26.56 -9.31 21.35
N LEU A 338 -26.12 -8.96 22.55
CA LEU A 338 -24.71 -8.99 22.95
C LEU A 338 -24.18 -10.43 22.93
N LEU A 339 -24.93 -11.40 23.40
CA LEU A 339 -24.52 -12.81 23.35
C LEU A 339 -24.31 -13.28 21.91
N LEU A 340 -25.20 -12.93 20.98
CA LEU A 340 -25.03 -13.21 19.55
C LEU A 340 -23.77 -12.53 18.97
N ALA A 341 -23.53 -11.27 19.34
CA ALA A 341 -22.37 -10.52 18.86
C ALA A 341 -21.05 -11.11 19.39
N PHE A 342 -21.00 -11.51 20.65
CA PHE A 342 -19.81 -12.17 21.21
C PHE A 342 -19.59 -13.58 20.67
N LEU A 343 -20.63 -14.34 20.40
CA LEU A 343 -20.51 -15.63 19.70
C LEU A 343 -19.98 -15.43 18.26
N GLY A 344 -20.48 -14.42 17.56
CA GLY A 344 -19.98 -14.02 16.26
C GLY A 344 -18.50 -13.58 16.32
N GLY A 345 -18.14 -12.77 17.30
CA GLY A 345 -16.76 -12.32 17.54
C GLY A 345 -15.82 -13.48 17.90
N ALA A 346 -16.25 -14.42 18.73
CA ALA A 346 -15.46 -15.61 19.06
C ALA A 346 -15.23 -16.50 17.82
N LEU A 347 -16.28 -16.73 17.03
CA LEU A 347 -16.15 -17.47 15.78
C LEU A 347 -15.24 -16.74 14.77
N ALA A 348 -15.33 -15.40 14.69
CA ALA A 348 -14.47 -14.57 13.87
C ALA A 348 -12.98 -14.76 14.24
N LEU A 349 -12.65 -14.75 15.54
CA LEU A 349 -11.28 -15.00 16.02
C LEU A 349 -10.76 -16.37 15.61
N VAL A 350 -11.57 -17.42 15.72
CA VAL A 350 -11.18 -18.77 15.29
C VAL A 350 -10.90 -18.79 13.78
N VAL A 351 -11.81 -18.22 12.99
CA VAL A 351 -11.65 -18.16 11.53
C VAL A 351 -10.38 -17.37 11.13
N ILE A 352 -10.13 -16.23 11.77
CA ILE A 352 -8.94 -15.42 11.48
C ILE A 352 -7.67 -16.16 11.89
N ALA A 353 -7.63 -16.79 13.05
CA ALA A 353 -6.46 -17.56 13.51
C ALA A 353 -6.06 -18.66 12.50
N VAL A 354 -7.05 -19.28 11.86
CA VAL A 354 -6.79 -20.31 10.84
C VAL A 354 -6.40 -19.69 9.49
N LEU A 355 -7.04 -18.57 9.09
CA LEU A 355 -6.86 -17.99 7.76
C LEU A 355 -5.78 -16.92 7.69
N LEU A 356 -5.22 -16.44 8.80
CA LEU A 356 -4.29 -15.32 8.84
C LEU A 356 -3.04 -15.58 7.96
N GLN A 357 -2.48 -16.78 8.02
CA GLN A 357 -1.32 -17.16 7.22
C GLN A 357 -1.61 -17.12 5.71
N GLY A 358 -2.79 -17.58 5.32
CA GLY A 358 -3.24 -17.49 3.93
C GLY A 358 -3.51 -16.05 3.49
N LEU A 359 -4.11 -15.24 4.37
CA LEU A 359 -4.44 -13.84 4.08
C LEU A 359 -3.18 -13.01 3.78
N VAL A 360 -2.11 -13.21 4.56
CA VAL A 360 -0.85 -12.48 4.38
C VAL A 360 -0.26 -12.70 2.98
N GLN A 361 -0.46 -13.86 2.35
CA GLN A 361 0.03 -14.15 1.00
C GLN A 361 -0.65 -13.31 -0.09
N PHE A 362 -1.86 -12.78 0.15
CA PHE A 362 -2.56 -11.91 -0.79
C PHE A 362 -2.21 -10.43 -0.64
N ILE A 363 -1.52 -10.07 0.44
CA ILE A 363 -1.10 -8.69 0.70
C ILE A 363 0.17 -8.42 -0.11
N PRO A 364 0.30 -7.28 -0.82
CA PRO A 364 1.53 -6.94 -1.53
C PRO A 364 2.75 -6.92 -0.63
N ASN A 365 3.84 -7.52 -1.06
CA ASN A 365 5.09 -7.63 -0.28
C ASN A 365 5.76 -6.28 0.01
N ASP A 366 5.37 -5.23 -0.70
CA ASP A 366 5.85 -3.87 -0.51
C ASP A 366 5.14 -3.10 0.62
N ILE A 367 4.18 -3.73 1.32
CA ILE A 367 3.61 -3.20 2.56
C ILE A 367 4.58 -3.50 3.71
N PRO A 368 5.01 -2.46 4.46
CA PRO A 368 5.96 -2.66 5.55
C PRO A 368 5.34 -3.47 6.71
N ARG A 369 6.17 -4.13 7.49
CA ARG A 369 5.80 -4.79 8.76
C ARG A 369 4.77 -5.93 8.65
N LEU A 370 4.65 -6.58 7.47
CA LEU A 370 3.71 -7.70 7.28
C LEU A 370 3.93 -8.86 8.26
N HIS A 371 5.18 -9.10 8.65
CA HIS A 371 5.53 -10.18 9.59
C HIS A 371 5.11 -9.90 11.03
N GLU A 372 4.72 -8.66 11.34
CA GLU A 372 4.22 -8.27 12.67
C GLU A 372 2.70 -8.44 12.81
N ILE A 373 2.03 -8.94 11.76
CA ILE A 373 0.58 -9.19 11.80
C ILE A 373 0.32 -10.41 12.68
N GLU A 374 -0.19 -10.15 13.88
CA GLU A 374 -0.50 -11.16 14.89
C GLU A 374 -1.78 -10.80 15.66
N ILE A 375 -2.42 -11.80 16.26
CA ILE A 375 -3.54 -11.59 17.15
C ILE A 375 -2.99 -11.25 18.54
N ASN A 376 -2.86 -9.97 18.83
CA ASN A 376 -2.38 -9.45 20.11
C ASN A 376 -3.52 -8.90 20.97
N LEU A 377 -3.19 -8.42 22.18
CA LEU A 377 -4.18 -7.89 23.12
C LEU A 377 -4.98 -6.70 22.53
N THR A 378 -4.36 -5.86 21.69
CA THR A 378 -5.04 -4.74 21.02
C THR A 378 -6.11 -5.24 20.05
N VAL A 379 -5.82 -6.29 19.28
CA VAL A 379 -6.77 -6.93 18.37
C VAL A 379 -7.91 -7.59 19.13
N LEU A 380 -7.62 -8.27 20.26
CA LEU A 380 -8.65 -8.84 21.14
C LEU A 380 -9.54 -7.74 21.73
N GLY A 381 -8.95 -6.63 22.17
CA GLY A 381 -9.69 -5.45 22.65
C GLY A 381 -10.57 -4.84 21.57
N PHE A 382 -10.09 -4.77 20.32
CA PHE A 382 -10.90 -4.34 19.18
C PHE A 382 -12.08 -5.28 18.91
N VAL A 383 -11.88 -6.60 18.93
CA VAL A 383 -12.96 -7.58 18.74
C VAL A 383 -14.00 -7.44 19.83
N PHE A 384 -13.58 -7.28 21.08
CA PHE A 384 -14.50 -7.05 22.20
C PHE A 384 -15.30 -5.76 22.00
N LEU A 385 -14.64 -4.65 21.65
CA LEU A 385 -15.27 -3.35 21.41
C LEU A 385 -16.26 -3.41 20.26
N ILE A 386 -15.83 -3.94 19.09
CA ILE A 386 -16.69 -3.98 17.90
C ILE A 386 -17.87 -4.92 18.09
N SER A 387 -17.70 -6.05 18.81
CA SER A 387 -18.80 -6.94 19.18
C SER A 387 -19.79 -6.25 20.11
N THR A 388 -19.30 -5.49 21.08
CA THR A 388 -20.15 -4.73 22.01
C THR A 388 -20.94 -3.65 21.26
N VAL A 389 -20.26 -2.82 20.46
CA VAL A 389 -20.88 -1.75 19.66
C VAL A 389 -21.92 -2.34 18.71
N THR A 390 -21.55 -3.40 18.00
CA THR A 390 -22.44 -4.11 17.07
C THR A 390 -23.67 -4.65 17.79
N GLY A 391 -23.48 -5.37 18.91
CA GLY A 391 -24.58 -5.92 19.72
C GLY A 391 -25.53 -4.85 20.26
N LEU A 392 -25.00 -3.67 20.62
CA LEU A 392 -25.81 -2.53 21.03
C LEU A 392 -26.55 -1.90 19.84
N LEU A 393 -25.90 -1.68 18.69
CA LEU A 393 -26.49 -1.05 17.52
C LEU A 393 -27.71 -1.81 17.00
N PHE A 394 -27.60 -3.12 16.78
CA PHE A 394 -28.74 -3.89 16.27
C PHE A 394 -29.71 -4.37 17.37
N GLY A 395 -29.29 -4.34 18.66
CA GLY A 395 -30.12 -4.75 19.78
C GLY A 395 -30.96 -3.63 20.38
N LEU A 396 -30.46 -2.40 20.44
CA LEU A 396 -31.10 -1.28 21.15
C LEU A 396 -32.46 -0.89 20.55
N VAL A 397 -32.52 -0.81 19.23
CA VAL A 397 -33.72 -0.35 18.53
C VAL A 397 -34.87 -1.35 18.68
N PRO A 398 -34.71 -2.67 18.41
CA PRO A 398 -35.78 -3.66 18.69
C PRO A 398 -36.19 -3.68 20.18
N ALA A 399 -35.17 -3.52 21.08
CA ALA A 399 -35.47 -3.51 22.52
C ALA A 399 -36.33 -2.31 22.94
N MET A 400 -36.04 -1.11 22.45
CA MET A 400 -36.83 0.09 22.73
C MET A 400 -38.24 0.01 22.14
N GLN A 401 -38.39 -0.51 20.92
CA GLN A 401 -39.74 -0.66 20.29
C GLN A 401 -40.59 -1.71 20.97
N SER A 402 -39.99 -2.86 21.34
CA SER A 402 -40.73 -3.94 22.02
C SER A 402 -41.15 -3.56 23.45
N SER A 403 -40.39 -2.66 24.11
CA SER A 403 -40.73 -2.18 25.46
C SER A 403 -41.86 -1.14 25.53
N ARG A 404 -42.22 -0.50 24.40
CA ARG A 404 -43.29 0.51 24.28
C ARG A 404 -44.67 -0.12 24.01
N ALA A 405 -44.82 -1.45 24.08
CA ALA A 405 -46.07 -2.13 23.88
C ALA A 405 -47.11 -1.68 24.95
N ASP A 406 -48.22 -1.09 24.50
CA ASP A 406 -49.30 -0.68 25.36
C ASP A 406 -50.15 -1.92 25.70
N VAL A 407 -50.24 -2.23 27.01
CA VAL A 407 -50.88 -3.45 27.54
C VAL A 407 -52.35 -3.47 27.21
N VAL A 408 -53.02 -2.30 27.23
CA VAL A 408 -54.46 -2.18 27.08
C VAL A 408 -54.89 -2.40 25.62
N THR A 409 -54.16 -1.82 24.68
CA THR A 409 -54.44 -1.96 23.23
C THR A 409 -54.11 -3.34 22.70
N ASN A 410 -53.03 -4.01 23.19
CA ASN A 410 -52.60 -5.34 22.71
C ASN A 410 -53.43 -6.51 23.29
N LEU A 411 -54.16 -6.31 24.42
CA LEU A 411 -55.06 -7.32 25.01
C LEU A 411 -56.50 -7.17 24.48
N LYS A 412 -56.89 -5.95 24.02
CA LYS A 412 -58.25 -5.69 23.50
C LYS A 412 -58.37 -5.88 21.97
N ASP A 413 -57.29 -5.83 21.22
CA ASP A 413 -57.33 -5.84 19.75
C ASP A 413 -57.13 -7.23 19.15
N GLY A 414 -58.22 -7.96 19.03
CA GLY A 414 -58.37 -8.93 17.95
C GLY A 414 -58.66 -8.30 16.58
N SER A 415 -58.91 -6.96 16.43
CA SER A 415 -59.43 -6.47 15.16
C SER A 415 -59.09 -5.04 14.67
N ARG A 416 -58.45 -4.14 15.45
CA ARG A 416 -58.26 -2.73 15.00
C ARG A 416 -56.95 -2.09 15.49
N GLY A 417 -55.81 -2.58 15.04
CA GLY A 417 -54.48 -2.02 15.38
C GLY A 417 -53.82 -1.20 14.27
N ALA A 418 -54.43 -0.17 13.71
CA ALA A 418 -53.85 0.61 12.60
C ALA A 418 -52.75 1.62 12.99
N GLY A 419 -52.69 2.03 14.26
CA GLY A 419 -51.76 3.15 14.65
C GLY A 419 -50.32 2.75 14.97
N PHE A 420 -50.03 1.63 15.64
CA PHE A 420 -48.70 1.20 16.07
C PHE A 420 -47.91 0.46 14.96
N GLY A 421 -48.59 -0.12 13.97
CA GLY A 421 -47.98 -0.75 12.80
C GLY A 421 -47.22 0.24 11.92
N LEU A 422 -47.64 1.50 11.87
CA LEU A 422 -47.08 2.55 11.03
C LEU A 422 -45.68 3.00 11.48
N ALA A 423 -45.45 3.15 12.77
CA ALA A 423 -44.14 3.58 13.31
C ALA A 423 -43.05 2.49 13.12
N THR A 424 -43.36 1.23 13.39
CA THR A 424 -42.45 0.09 13.17
C THR A 424 -42.14 -0.11 11.69
N ASN A 425 -43.14 0.09 10.83
CA ASN A 425 -42.97 -0.04 9.38
C ASN A 425 -42.13 1.11 8.81
N ARG A 426 -42.32 2.34 9.29
CA ARG A 426 -41.47 3.51 8.90
C ARG A 426 -40.00 3.30 9.30
N PHE A 427 -39.75 2.79 10.50
CA PHE A 427 -38.41 2.53 10.98
C PHE A 427 -37.70 1.44 10.12
N ARG A 428 -38.38 0.32 9.83
CA ARG A 428 -37.85 -0.71 8.93
C ARG A 428 -37.56 -0.16 7.53
N SER A 429 -38.49 0.64 7.00
CA SER A 429 -38.25 1.33 5.72
C SER A 429 -37.03 2.21 5.77
N GLY A 430 -36.81 2.93 6.88
CA GLY A 430 -35.60 3.73 7.09
C GLY A 430 -34.31 2.90 7.13
N LEU A 431 -34.33 1.73 7.78
CA LEU A 431 -33.20 0.80 7.78
C LEU A 431 -32.88 0.29 6.38
N VAL A 432 -33.91 -0.07 5.58
CA VAL A 432 -33.69 -0.48 4.17
C VAL A 432 -33.11 0.65 3.34
N VAL A 433 -33.61 1.88 3.48
CA VAL A 433 -33.06 3.06 2.79
C VAL A 433 -31.59 3.27 3.17
N LEU A 434 -31.23 3.16 4.46
CA LEU A 434 -29.85 3.25 4.94
C LEU A 434 -28.98 2.14 4.34
N GLU A 435 -29.49 0.90 4.32
CA GLU A 435 -28.77 -0.25 3.75
C GLU A 435 -28.44 -0.05 2.26
N PHE A 436 -29.43 0.41 1.48
CA PHE A 436 -29.22 0.73 0.06
C PHE A 436 -28.27 1.89 -0.13
N ALA A 437 -28.33 2.91 0.72
CA ALA A 437 -27.42 4.04 0.68
C ALA A 437 -25.97 3.61 0.95
N LEU A 438 -25.73 2.84 2.01
CA LEU A 438 -24.41 2.31 2.35
C LEU A 438 -23.86 1.38 1.26
N SER A 439 -24.73 0.50 0.73
CA SER A 439 -24.34 -0.41 -0.37
C SER A 439 -23.98 0.35 -1.64
N LEU A 440 -24.73 1.38 -2.00
CA LEU A 440 -24.43 2.20 -3.17
C LEU A 440 -23.12 2.98 -2.99
N ILE A 441 -22.86 3.56 -1.82
CA ILE A 441 -21.60 4.24 -1.51
C ILE A 441 -20.41 3.28 -1.74
N LEU A 442 -20.50 2.07 -1.20
CA LEU A 442 -19.42 1.08 -1.34
C LEU A 442 -19.28 0.58 -2.78
N MET A 443 -20.39 0.35 -3.48
CA MET A 443 -20.37 -0.01 -4.89
C MET A 443 -19.74 1.08 -5.76
N ILE A 444 -20.08 2.36 -5.53
CA ILE A 444 -19.49 3.49 -6.27
C ILE A 444 -18.00 3.57 -5.98
N ALA A 445 -17.57 3.43 -4.73
CA ALA A 445 -16.14 3.38 -4.40
C ALA A 445 -15.41 2.25 -5.14
N ALA A 446 -16.00 1.04 -5.14
CA ALA A 446 -15.48 -0.12 -5.87
C ALA A 446 -15.42 0.13 -7.39
N GLY A 447 -16.48 0.67 -7.97
CA GLY A 447 -16.57 0.96 -9.41
C GLY A 447 -15.59 2.03 -9.87
N LEU A 448 -15.39 3.09 -9.06
CA LEU A 448 -14.36 4.10 -9.32
C LEU A 448 -12.95 3.50 -9.30
N LEU A 449 -12.63 2.66 -8.30
CA LEU A 449 -11.33 1.97 -8.25
C LEU A 449 -11.14 1.01 -9.42
N LEU A 450 -12.17 0.25 -9.78
CA LEU A 450 -12.12 -0.67 -10.92
C LEU A 450 -11.87 0.07 -12.24
N ARG A 451 -12.62 1.15 -12.48
CA ARG A 451 -12.48 1.95 -13.69
C ARG A 451 -11.14 2.69 -13.73
N SER A 452 -10.69 3.22 -12.59
CA SER A 452 -9.37 3.82 -12.44
C SER A 452 -8.25 2.83 -12.75
N PHE A 453 -8.39 1.60 -12.27
CA PHE A 453 -7.43 0.54 -12.57
C PHE A 453 -7.46 0.13 -14.06
N GLY A 454 -8.66 0.08 -14.67
CA GLY A 454 -8.79 -0.14 -16.12
C GLY A 454 -8.05 0.94 -16.93
N ARG A 455 -8.20 2.23 -16.55
CA ARG A 455 -7.45 3.32 -17.18
C ARG A 455 -5.94 3.20 -17.01
N LEU A 456 -5.49 2.69 -15.86
CA LEU A 456 -4.07 2.46 -15.61
C LEU A 456 -3.50 1.36 -16.51
N LEU A 457 -4.29 0.32 -16.80
CA LEU A 457 -3.89 -0.76 -17.73
C LEU A 457 -3.82 -0.29 -19.19
N GLU A 458 -4.53 0.78 -19.56
CA GLU A 458 -4.47 1.39 -20.91
C GLU A 458 -3.23 2.29 -21.10
N VAL A 459 -2.48 2.60 -20.03
CA VAL A 459 -1.30 3.46 -20.11
C VAL A 459 -0.18 2.74 -20.85
N ASN A 460 0.30 3.35 -21.91
CA ASN A 460 1.47 2.86 -22.61
C ASN A 460 2.73 3.08 -21.75
N ALA A 461 3.38 2.01 -21.37
CA ALA A 461 4.63 2.06 -20.61
C ALA A 461 5.82 2.61 -21.41
N GLY A 462 5.67 2.72 -22.75
CA GLY A 462 6.75 3.07 -23.68
C GLY A 462 7.68 1.92 -24.04
N PHE A 463 7.37 0.72 -23.57
CA PHE A 463 8.12 -0.51 -23.86
C PHE A 463 7.17 -1.73 -23.86
N ASN A 464 7.61 -2.83 -24.47
CA ASN A 464 6.90 -4.11 -24.43
C ASN A 464 7.47 -4.99 -23.30
N PRO A 465 6.68 -5.33 -22.25
CA PRO A 465 7.13 -6.14 -21.13
C PRO A 465 7.15 -7.66 -21.41
N ASP A 466 6.57 -8.12 -22.54
CA ASP A 466 6.37 -9.54 -22.79
C ASP A 466 7.69 -10.24 -23.14
N ASN A 467 7.88 -11.42 -22.56
CA ASN A 467 9.04 -12.27 -22.79
C ASN A 467 10.41 -11.59 -22.60
N VAL A 468 10.49 -10.64 -21.67
CA VAL A 468 11.75 -10.03 -21.25
C VAL A 468 12.11 -10.49 -19.85
N LEU A 469 13.24 -11.20 -19.70
CA LEU A 469 13.87 -11.48 -18.41
C LEU A 469 14.69 -10.27 -17.99
N ILE A 470 14.61 -9.89 -16.72
CA ILE A 470 15.55 -8.96 -16.10
C ILE A 470 16.35 -9.76 -15.07
N ALA A 471 17.66 -9.53 -15.07
CA ALA A 471 18.58 -10.01 -14.07
C ALA A 471 19.54 -8.86 -13.70
N ARG A 472 20.01 -8.83 -12.46
CA ARG A 472 20.92 -7.78 -12.00
C ARG A 472 22.26 -8.38 -11.64
N VAL A 473 23.31 -7.63 -11.96
CA VAL A 473 24.70 -7.91 -11.59
C VAL A 473 25.32 -6.60 -11.13
N TRP A 474 26.10 -6.67 -10.08
CA TRP A 474 26.84 -5.51 -9.58
C TRP A 474 28.31 -5.91 -9.46
N LEU A 475 29.17 -5.19 -10.17
CA LEU A 475 30.60 -5.36 -10.03
C LEU A 475 31.05 -4.86 -8.65
N PRO A 476 32.03 -5.51 -8.00
CA PRO A 476 32.49 -5.12 -6.67
C PRO A 476 33.08 -3.71 -6.69
N VAL A 477 32.84 -2.96 -5.62
CA VAL A 477 33.40 -1.63 -5.38
C VAL A 477 34.12 -1.64 -4.05
N PRO A 478 35.39 -2.10 -3.98
CA PRO A 478 36.13 -2.17 -2.73
C PRO A 478 36.40 -0.81 -2.12
N ASN A 479 36.57 -0.77 -0.80
CA ASN A 479 36.95 0.44 -0.05
C ASN A 479 38.30 1.01 -0.48
N ASN A 480 39.27 0.13 -0.83
CA ASN A 480 40.50 0.55 -1.46
C ASN A 480 40.38 0.47 -2.99
N PRO A 481 40.31 1.61 -3.68
CA PRO A 481 40.19 1.63 -5.15
C PRO A 481 41.33 0.91 -5.88
N ASP A 482 42.50 0.73 -5.27
CA ASP A 482 43.64 0.05 -5.91
C ASP A 482 43.41 -1.47 -5.98
N LEU A 483 42.51 -2.02 -5.16
CA LEU A 483 42.10 -3.42 -5.17
C LEU A 483 40.89 -3.69 -6.08
N ASP A 484 40.32 -2.67 -6.72
CA ASP A 484 39.17 -2.80 -7.61
C ASP A 484 39.59 -3.45 -8.95
N PRO A 485 39.20 -4.71 -9.22
CA PRO A 485 39.54 -5.39 -10.45
C PRO A 485 38.86 -4.77 -11.68
N TYR A 486 37.79 -3.98 -11.46
CA TYR A 486 37.02 -3.30 -12.48
C TYR A 486 37.21 -1.78 -12.50
N ARG A 487 38.20 -1.22 -11.81
CA ARG A 487 38.51 0.21 -11.77
C ARG A 487 38.74 0.81 -13.18
N ASP A 488 39.40 0.04 -14.05
CA ASP A 488 39.62 0.44 -15.44
C ASP A 488 38.29 0.38 -16.23
N PRO A 489 37.81 1.51 -16.76
CA PRO A 489 36.61 1.54 -17.59
C PRO A 489 36.70 0.65 -18.86
N LEU A 490 37.88 0.40 -19.39
CA LEU A 490 38.06 -0.51 -20.54
C LEU A 490 37.78 -1.96 -20.13
N LYS A 491 38.22 -2.39 -18.97
CA LYS A 491 37.87 -3.73 -18.42
C LYS A 491 36.36 -3.88 -18.20
N ARG A 492 35.69 -2.84 -17.64
CA ARG A 492 34.23 -2.86 -17.47
C ARG A 492 33.53 -2.97 -18.82
N SER A 493 33.93 -2.14 -19.81
CA SER A 493 33.36 -2.23 -21.17
C SER A 493 33.59 -3.60 -21.79
N GLY A 494 34.79 -4.18 -21.61
CA GLY A 494 35.11 -5.53 -22.07
C GLY A 494 34.21 -6.59 -21.43
N PHE A 495 34.03 -6.56 -20.12
CA PHE A 495 33.13 -7.44 -19.40
C PHE A 495 31.70 -7.33 -19.94
N ILE A 496 31.18 -6.09 -20.10
CA ILE A 496 29.80 -5.85 -20.60
C ILE A 496 29.64 -6.40 -22.03
N LYS A 497 30.60 -6.14 -22.93
CA LYS A 497 30.58 -6.65 -24.33
C LYS A 497 30.57 -8.18 -24.35
N GLU A 498 31.46 -8.81 -23.59
CA GLU A 498 31.58 -10.27 -23.55
C GLU A 498 30.33 -10.91 -22.95
N LEU A 499 29.77 -10.32 -21.87
CA LEU A 499 28.53 -10.80 -21.28
C LEU A 499 27.36 -10.74 -22.26
N LEU A 500 27.20 -9.62 -22.96
CA LEU A 500 26.16 -9.49 -24.00
C LEU A 500 26.32 -10.52 -25.11
N GLN A 501 27.55 -10.71 -25.59
CA GLN A 501 27.86 -11.68 -26.64
C GLN A 501 27.49 -13.11 -26.18
N ARG A 502 27.87 -13.51 -24.96
CA ARG A 502 27.56 -14.83 -24.41
C ARG A 502 26.05 -15.02 -24.16
N VAL A 503 25.37 -14.00 -23.71
CA VAL A 503 23.91 -14.06 -23.46
C VAL A 503 23.14 -14.12 -24.79
N SER A 504 23.58 -13.41 -25.82
CA SER A 504 22.90 -13.38 -27.13
C SER A 504 22.93 -14.71 -27.88
N VAL A 505 23.89 -15.60 -27.59
CA VAL A 505 23.98 -16.94 -28.21
C VAL A 505 23.21 -18.03 -27.46
N ILE A 506 22.58 -17.71 -26.32
CA ILE A 506 21.74 -18.65 -25.59
C ILE A 506 20.52 -19.02 -26.46
N PRO A 507 20.24 -20.33 -26.64
CA PRO A 507 19.07 -20.76 -27.43
C PRO A 507 17.76 -20.14 -26.93
N GLY A 508 16.99 -19.56 -27.85
CA GLY A 508 15.73 -18.87 -27.52
C GLY A 508 15.88 -17.39 -27.13
N VAL A 509 17.09 -16.85 -27.08
CA VAL A 509 17.32 -15.42 -26.92
C VAL A 509 17.25 -14.72 -28.28
N ARG A 510 16.42 -13.69 -28.38
CA ARG A 510 16.24 -12.85 -29.55
C ARG A 510 17.15 -11.62 -29.51
N ASN A 511 17.14 -10.93 -28.38
CA ASN A 511 17.96 -9.74 -28.13
C ASN A 511 18.41 -9.69 -26.67
N ALA A 512 19.58 -9.11 -26.40
CA ALA A 512 20.07 -8.84 -25.06
C ALA A 512 20.58 -7.40 -24.96
N ALA A 513 20.37 -6.77 -23.80
CA ALA A 513 20.83 -5.42 -23.52
C ALA A 513 21.13 -5.23 -22.04
N ILE A 514 21.89 -4.18 -21.73
CA ILE A 514 22.20 -3.82 -20.35
C ILE A 514 21.89 -2.33 -20.15
N SER A 515 21.27 -2.01 -18.98
CA SER A 515 21.22 -0.65 -18.46
C SER A 515 22.02 -0.52 -17.17
N SER A 516 22.31 0.71 -16.74
CA SER A 516 22.71 0.94 -15.35
C SER A 516 21.64 0.45 -14.39
N GLY A 517 22.02 -0.13 -13.24
CA GLY A 517 21.13 -0.79 -12.31
C GLY A 517 20.02 0.08 -11.71
N ASN A 518 20.20 1.40 -11.76
CA ASN A 518 19.22 2.41 -11.34
C ASN A 518 18.28 2.90 -12.46
N ALA A 519 18.47 2.43 -13.71
CA ALA A 519 17.66 2.81 -14.87
C ALA A 519 16.68 1.70 -15.30
N VAL A 520 16.16 0.94 -14.34
CA VAL A 520 15.16 -0.11 -14.62
C VAL A 520 13.77 0.49 -14.68
N PRO A 521 13.04 0.34 -15.80
CA PRO A 521 11.69 0.85 -15.93
C PRO A 521 10.76 0.39 -14.80
N LEU A 522 9.90 1.28 -14.31
CA LEU A 522 8.88 1.04 -13.28
C LEU A 522 9.40 0.72 -11.86
N VAL A 523 10.71 0.79 -11.60
CA VAL A 523 11.28 0.33 -10.31
C VAL A 523 11.59 1.49 -9.35
N GLY A 524 11.17 2.68 -9.64
CA GLY A 524 11.31 3.80 -8.70
C GLY A 524 12.26 4.88 -9.18
N PRO A 525 12.57 5.87 -8.33
CA PRO A 525 13.23 7.09 -8.80
C PRO A 525 14.59 6.79 -9.40
N HIS A 526 14.79 7.27 -10.62
CA HIS A 526 16.08 7.27 -11.30
C HIS A 526 16.92 8.46 -10.81
N ASN A 527 18.23 8.36 -10.94
CA ASN A 527 19.10 9.49 -10.62
C ASN A 527 18.75 10.69 -11.48
N THR A 528 18.41 11.81 -10.84
CA THR A 528 18.13 13.07 -11.52
C THR A 528 19.39 13.94 -11.55
N GLY A 529 19.74 14.48 -12.71
CA GLY A 529 20.88 15.36 -12.89
C GLY A 529 20.55 16.63 -13.64
N GLY A 530 21.23 17.70 -13.31
CA GLY A 530 21.17 18.96 -14.06
C GLY A 530 21.99 18.88 -15.34
N PHE A 531 21.56 19.63 -16.38
CA PHE A 531 22.32 19.77 -17.62
C PHE A 531 22.20 21.19 -18.20
N THR A 532 23.13 21.57 -19.05
CA THR A 532 23.16 22.86 -19.76
C THR A 532 23.08 22.58 -21.25
N ILE A 533 22.27 23.37 -21.97
CA ILE A 533 22.11 23.29 -23.42
C ILE A 533 23.02 24.36 -24.05
N GLU A 534 23.79 24.00 -25.07
CA GLU A 534 24.66 24.92 -25.77
C GLU A 534 23.86 26.06 -26.45
N GLY A 535 24.31 27.28 -26.21
CA GLY A 535 23.69 28.49 -26.79
C GLY A 535 22.42 28.98 -26.08
N ASP A 536 21.90 28.24 -25.08
CA ASP A 536 20.76 28.72 -24.33
C ASP A 536 21.16 29.52 -23.10
N ALA A 537 20.62 30.73 -22.96
CA ALA A 537 20.76 31.49 -21.74
C ALA A 537 19.96 30.78 -20.63
N VAL A 538 20.62 30.46 -19.52
CA VAL A 538 19.91 29.87 -18.35
C VAL A 538 19.06 30.99 -17.73
N ALA A 539 17.79 31.05 -18.13
CA ALA A 539 16.84 32.01 -17.59
C ALA A 539 16.64 31.74 -16.07
N ASN A 540 16.84 32.78 -15.26
CA ASN A 540 16.64 32.73 -13.81
C ASN A 540 17.49 31.67 -13.05
N ASN A 541 18.65 31.28 -13.56
CA ASN A 541 19.49 30.22 -12.97
C ASN A 541 18.81 28.84 -12.77
N ALA A 542 17.68 28.58 -13.41
CA ALA A 542 17.00 27.29 -13.37
C ALA A 542 17.67 26.31 -14.33
N ILE A 543 18.61 25.53 -13.80
CA ILE A 543 19.31 24.49 -14.57
C ILE A 543 18.31 23.42 -14.99
N PRO A 544 18.16 23.10 -16.30
CA PRO A 544 17.36 21.98 -16.77
C PRO A 544 17.73 20.68 -16.06
N THR A 545 16.75 19.85 -15.74
CA THR A 545 16.95 18.56 -15.05
C THR A 545 16.34 17.41 -15.84
N ALA A 546 16.99 16.25 -15.80
CA ALA A 546 16.48 15.01 -16.39
C ALA A 546 16.90 13.81 -15.55
N GLN A 547 16.14 12.73 -15.66
CA GLN A 547 16.53 11.43 -15.14
C GLN A 547 17.63 10.84 -16.02
N ILE A 548 18.65 10.25 -15.42
CA ILE A 548 19.85 9.77 -16.12
C ILE A 548 19.84 8.24 -16.17
N GLY A 549 19.85 7.70 -17.38
CA GLY A 549 20.08 6.28 -17.66
C GLY A 549 21.39 6.09 -18.43
N ILE A 550 22.05 4.95 -18.22
CA ILE A 550 23.21 4.52 -19.04
C ILE A 550 22.81 3.19 -19.68
N VAL A 551 22.87 3.11 -21.01
CA VAL A 551 22.30 1.96 -21.74
C VAL A 551 23.20 1.50 -22.88
N THR A 552 23.15 0.20 -23.18
CA THR A 552 23.83 -0.39 -24.34
C THR A 552 23.06 -0.11 -25.64
N PRO A 553 23.67 -0.24 -26.82
CA PRO A 553 23.07 0.10 -28.11
C PRO A 553 21.71 -0.58 -28.36
N ASP A 554 21.55 -1.85 -27.99
CA ASP A 554 20.34 -2.61 -28.23
C ASP A 554 19.25 -2.47 -27.15
N PHE A 555 19.44 -1.59 -26.15
CA PHE A 555 18.49 -1.42 -25.05
C PHE A 555 17.07 -1.06 -25.53
N PHE A 556 16.95 -0.05 -26.39
CA PHE A 556 15.67 0.38 -26.92
C PHE A 556 15.03 -0.67 -27.84
N ARG A 557 15.84 -1.40 -28.61
CA ARG A 557 15.38 -2.51 -29.45
C ARG A 557 14.91 -3.69 -28.61
N THR A 558 15.64 -4.02 -27.55
CA THR A 558 15.27 -5.11 -26.62
C THR A 558 13.95 -4.81 -25.92
N LEU A 559 13.69 -3.55 -25.57
CA LEU A 559 12.43 -3.10 -24.97
C LEU A 559 11.34 -2.74 -26.01
N GLU A 560 11.67 -2.77 -27.30
CA GLU A 560 10.79 -2.34 -28.41
C GLU A 560 10.31 -0.88 -28.27
N THR A 561 11.16 -0.02 -27.70
CA THR A 561 10.90 1.42 -27.58
C THR A 561 11.20 2.08 -28.95
N PRO A 562 10.24 2.86 -29.50
CA PRO A 562 10.39 3.41 -30.85
C PRO A 562 11.41 4.54 -30.91
N LEU A 563 12.22 4.57 -31.96
CA LEU A 563 13.02 5.73 -32.36
C LEU A 563 12.09 6.75 -33.04
N LYS A 564 12.10 8.00 -32.58
CA LYS A 564 11.29 9.09 -33.13
C LYS A 564 12.06 9.97 -34.10
N ARG A 565 13.31 10.27 -33.78
CA ARG A 565 14.23 11.08 -34.63
C ARG A 565 15.65 10.62 -34.45
N GLY A 566 16.50 10.86 -35.44
CA GLY A 566 17.92 10.56 -35.39
C GLY A 566 18.26 9.06 -35.43
N ARG A 567 19.15 8.60 -34.53
CA ARG A 567 19.61 7.21 -34.46
C ARG A 567 19.73 6.72 -33.01
N PHE A 568 19.70 5.42 -32.82
CA PHE A 568 20.13 4.76 -31.62
C PHE A 568 21.64 4.82 -31.44
N PHE A 569 22.14 4.48 -30.24
CA PHE A 569 23.54 4.19 -30.01
C PHE A 569 23.99 3.02 -30.86
N THR A 570 25.30 2.99 -31.18
CA THR A 570 25.98 1.90 -31.87
C THR A 570 27.22 1.48 -31.08
N ASP A 571 27.81 0.35 -31.43
CA ASP A 571 29.06 -0.11 -30.80
C ASP A 571 30.26 0.86 -31.06
N ALA A 572 30.15 1.69 -32.09
CA ALA A 572 31.13 2.74 -32.40
C ALA A 572 31.02 3.96 -31.47
N ASP A 573 29.93 4.10 -30.70
CA ASP A 573 29.83 5.15 -29.69
C ASP A 573 30.54 4.71 -28.38
N ASP A 574 31.83 4.51 -28.49
CA ASP A 574 32.74 4.10 -27.42
C ASP A 574 33.50 5.30 -26.82
N ARG A 575 34.49 5.03 -25.96
CA ARG A 575 35.28 6.06 -25.26
C ARG A 575 36.16 6.91 -26.18
N GLN A 576 36.51 6.41 -27.36
CA GLN A 576 37.34 7.12 -28.33
C GLN A 576 36.49 8.02 -29.24
N ALA A 577 35.18 7.73 -29.34
CA ALA A 577 34.25 8.52 -30.12
C ALA A 577 33.81 9.80 -29.39
N PRO A 578 33.37 10.83 -30.15
CA PRO A 578 32.73 12.01 -29.54
C PRO A 578 31.60 11.61 -28.61
N GLN A 579 31.46 12.31 -27.48
CA GLN A 579 30.43 12.02 -26.51
C GLN A 579 29.02 12.23 -27.09
N VAL A 580 28.16 11.24 -26.95
CA VAL A 580 26.79 11.26 -27.48
C VAL A 580 25.77 10.93 -26.42
N VAL A 581 24.53 11.42 -26.62
CA VAL A 581 23.36 11.14 -25.78
C VAL A 581 22.12 10.90 -26.61
N VAL A 582 21.21 10.12 -26.10
CA VAL A 582 19.83 9.96 -26.58
C VAL A 582 18.90 10.56 -25.55
N ILE A 583 17.86 11.25 -25.98
CA ILE A 583 16.84 11.84 -25.11
C ILE A 583 15.47 11.22 -25.41
N ASP A 584 14.52 11.37 -24.47
CA ASP A 584 13.13 10.96 -24.71
C ASP A 584 12.27 12.12 -25.27
N GLU A 585 11.04 11.77 -25.68
CA GLU A 585 10.06 12.77 -26.17
C GLU A 585 9.70 13.80 -25.08
N ALA A 586 9.65 13.42 -23.79
CA ALA A 586 9.34 14.31 -22.70
C ALA A 586 10.38 15.42 -22.52
N LEU A 587 11.67 15.07 -22.62
CA LEU A 587 12.76 16.02 -22.59
C LEU A 587 12.74 16.92 -23.82
N ALA A 588 12.54 16.33 -25.02
CA ALA A 588 12.45 17.07 -26.26
C ALA A 588 11.29 18.08 -26.23
N ALA A 589 10.12 17.67 -25.80
CA ALA A 589 8.94 18.56 -25.67
C ALA A 589 9.14 19.68 -24.65
N ARG A 590 9.81 19.39 -23.53
CA ARG A 590 9.99 20.35 -22.44
C ARG A 590 11.03 21.45 -22.76
N TYR A 591 12.14 21.06 -23.43
CA TYR A 591 13.30 21.95 -23.59
C TYR A 591 13.63 22.31 -25.05
N PHE A 592 13.04 21.61 -26.02
CA PHE A 592 13.31 21.81 -27.45
C PHE A 592 12.04 22.02 -28.31
N SER A 593 10.96 22.56 -27.69
CA SER A 593 9.67 22.74 -28.37
C SER A 593 9.74 23.50 -29.72
N ASN A 594 10.72 24.40 -29.89
CA ASN A 594 10.85 25.30 -31.05
C ASN A 594 12.00 24.93 -31.98
N ARG A 595 12.74 23.81 -31.73
CA ARG A 595 13.87 23.41 -32.56
C ARG A 595 14.05 21.89 -32.59
N ASP A 596 14.74 21.38 -33.62
CA ASP A 596 15.16 19.98 -33.62
C ASP A 596 16.28 19.75 -32.59
N PRO A 597 16.11 18.85 -31.61
CA PRO A 597 17.15 18.55 -30.63
C PRO A 597 18.34 17.75 -31.21
N VAL A 598 18.14 17.03 -32.33
CA VAL A 598 19.22 16.21 -32.94
C VAL A 598 20.34 17.11 -33.46
N GLY A 599 21.57 16.81 -33.02
CA GLY A 599 22.77 17.63 -33.36
C GLY A 599 23.05 18.72 -32.32
N VAL A 600 22.14 19.08 -31.44
CA VAL A 600 22.40 20.07 -30.37
C VAL A 600 23.31 19.44 -29.32
N ARG A 601 24.22 20.25 -28.76
CA ARG A 601 25.14 19.80 -27.69
C ARG A 601 24.58 20.19 -26.32
N ILE A 602 24.78 19.29 -25.38
CA ILE A 602 24.43 19.46 -23.96
C ILE A 602 25.60 19.03 -23.10
N LYS A 603 25.73 19.55 -21.88
CA LYS A 603 26.68 19.06 -20.89
C LYS A 603 26.05 18.86 -19.52
N ARG A 604 26.57 17.95 -18.73
CA ARG A 604 26.13 17.72 -17.36
C ARG A 604 26.47 18.90 -16.45
N GLY A 605 25.57 19.18 -15.51
CA GLY A 605 25.76 20.26 -14.54
C GLY A 605 25.33 21.63 -15.07
N GLY A 606 25.71 22.67 -14.32
CA GLY A 606 25.40 24.06 -14.63
C GLY A 606 26.30 24.66 -15.74
N PRO A 607 26.09 25.93 -16.09
CA PRO A 607 26.88 26.62 -17.14
C PRO A 607 28.38 26.61 -16.87
N THR A 608 28.80 26.64 -15.62
CA THR A 608 30.24 26.63 -15.19
C THR A 608 30.80 25.22 -15.07
N SER A 609 30.05 24.16 -15.36
CA SER A 609 30.52 22.77 -15.30
C SER A 609 31.61 22.53 -16.34
N GLU A 610 32.65 21.84 -15.94
CA GLU A 610 33.78 21.39 -16.82
C GLU A 610 33.44 20.06 -17.52
N ALA A 611 32.24 19.49 -17.30
CA ALA A 611 31.85 18.27 -17.96
C ALA A 611 31.91 18.40 -19.51
N PRO A 612 32.29 17.34 -20.22
CA PRO A 612 32.41 17.38 -21.69
C PRO A 612 31.04 17.62 -22.34
N TRP A 613 31.05 18.31 -23.49
CA TRP A 613 29.89 18.46 -24.34
C TRP A 613 29.53 17.14 -25.03
N MET A 614 28.27 16.82 -25.04
CA MET A 614 27.68 15.61 -25.63
C MET A 614 26.68 16.01 -26.70
N THR A 615 26.70 15.34 -27.84
CA THR A 615 25.78 15.61 -28.94
C THR A 615 24.55 14.75 -28.84
N ILE A 616 23.35 15.32 -28.93
CA ILE A 616 22.08 14.57 -29.01
C ILE A 616 22.04 13.90 -30.39
N VAL A 617 22.06 12.56 -30.43
CA VAL A 617 22.06 11.77 -31.67
C VAL A 617 20.70 11.15 -31.97
N GLY A 618 19.78 11.11 -31.00
CA GLY A 618 18.47 10.55 -31.24
C GLY A 618 17.44 10.95 -30.18
N VAL A 619 16.16 10.82 -30.56
CA VAL A 619 15.01 10.99 -29.69
C VAL A 619 14.20 9.69 -29.71
N VAL A 620 13.91 9.14 -28.53
CA VAL A 620 13.15 7.89 -28.36
C VAL A 620 11.82 8.14 -27.70
N GLY A 621 10.90 7.17 -27.75
CA GLY A 621 9.65 7.22 -27.00
C GLY A 621 9.89 7.28 -25.49
N ASN A 622 8.93 7.86 -24.75
CA ASN A 622 9.00 7.91 -23.30
C ASN A 622 8.93 6.52 -22.69
N ILE A 623 9.77 6.23 -21.70
CA ILE A 623 9.71 5.02 -20.87
C ILE A 623 9.29 5.41 -19.47
N LYS A 624 8.24 4.78 -18.95
CA LYS A 624 7.78 4.99 -17.55
C LYS A 624 8.85 4.51 -16.56
N SER A 625 9.32 5.39 -15.68
CA SER A 625 10.37 5.09 -14.68
C SER A 625 9.79 4.76 -13.30
N ASP A 626 8.85 5.57 -12.80
CA ASP A 626 8.40 5.56 -11.40
C ASP A 626 7.04 4.88 -11.19
N GLY A 627 6.54 4.17 -12.21
CA GLY A 627 5.23 3.53 -12.22
C GLY A 627 4.27 4.11 -13.24
N PHE A 628 3.22 3.38 -13.54
CA PHE A 628 2.24 3.75 -14.57
C PHE A 628 1.44 5.02 -14.26
N ASP A 629 1.29 5.33 -12.97
CA ASP A 629 0.46 6.46 -12.49
C ASP A 629 1.20 7.79 -12.41
N LYS A 630 2.50 7.80 -12.63
CA LYS A 630 3.31 9.01 -12.60
C LYS A 630 3.39 9.67 -13.98
N PRO A 631 3.48 11.00 -14.03
CA PRO A 631 3.72 11.71 -15.30
C PRO A 631 5.07 11.28 -15.89
N ASP A 632 5.19 11.42 -17.21
CA ASP A 632 6.47 11.19 -17.88
C ASP A 632 7.49 12.22 -17.40
N GLN A 633 8.65 11.73 -16.97
CA GLN A 633 9.77 12.57 -16.56
C GLN A 633 10.76 12.66 -17.73
N PRO A 634 11.41 13.82 -17.96
CA PRO A 634 12.47 13.94 -18.95
C PRO A 634 13.61 12.95 -18.69
N HIS A 635 14.03 12.20 -19.70
CA HIS A 635 15.16 11.25 -19.62
C HIS A 635 16.29 11.63 -20.55
N LEU A 636 17.51 11.45 -20.02
CA LEU A 636 18.76 11.56 -20.72
C LEU A 636 19.51 10.23 -20.64
N TYR A 637 19.74 9.60 -21.76
CA TYR A 637 20.45 8.32 -21.85
C TYR A 637 21.88 8.53 -22.33
N HIS A 638 22.85 7.97 -21.60
CA HIS A 638 24.24 7.90 -21.97
C HIS A 638 24.59 6.56 -22.60
N ALA A 639 25.54 6.55 -23.53
CA ALA A 639 26.06 5.31 -24.09
C ALA A 639 26.90 4.54 -23.06
N MET A 640 26.57 3.26 -22.83
CA MET A 640 27.22 2.38 -21.86
C MET A 640 28.72 2.21 -22.14
N PHE A 641 29.11 2.16 -23.38
CA PHE A 641 30.54 1.99 -23.75
C PHE A 641 31.36 3.27 -23.60
N GLN A 642 30.73 4.44 -23.50
CA GLN A 642 31.40 5.70 -23.09
C GLN A 642 31.47 5.83 -21.57
N ASN A 643 30.45 5.32 -20.84
CA ASN A 643 30.28 5.44 -19.39
C ASN A 643 29.93 4.08 -18.76
N PRO A 644 30.85 3.10 -18.74
CA PRO A 644 30.52 1.76 -18.24
C PRO A 644 30.15 1.75 -16.75
N ALA A 645 28.96 1.23 -16.41
CA ALA A 645 28.41 1.20 -15.06
C ALA A 645 28.93 -0.01 -14.26
N TYR A 646 29.02 0.13 -12.92
CA TYR A 646 29.27 -0.98 -11.99
C TYR A 646 28.01 -1.78 -11.73
N ALA A 647 26.90 -1.09 -11.49
CA ALA A 647 25.60 -1.70 -11.29
C ALA A 647 24.90 -1.87 -12.63
N MET A 648 24.47 -3.06 -12.96
CA MET A 648 23.91 -3.42 -14.26
C MET A 648 22.58 -4.15 -14.11
N ALA A 649 21.63 -3.85 -14.99
CA ALA A 649 20.45 -4.63 -15.23
C ALA A 649 20.54 -5.22 -16.64
N ILE A 650 20.50 -6.53 -16.74
CA ILE A 650 20.55 -7.32 -17.98
C ILE A 650 19.12 -7.56 -18.42
N TYR A 651 18.78 -7.21 -19.65
CA TYR A 651 17.49 -7.46 -20.29
C TYR A 651 17.67 -8.51 -21.36
N VAL A 652 16.89 -9.57 -21.32
CA VAL A 652 16.96 -10.67 -22.30
C VAL A 652 15.56 -10.88 -22.88
N ARG A 653 15.36 -10.46 -24.11
CA ARG A 653 14.14 -10.76 -24.86
C ARG A 653 14.25 -12.13 -25.49
N THR A 654 13.23 -12.95 -25.32
CA THR A 654 13.23 -14.35 -25.74
C THR A 654 12.02 -14.68 -26.60
N ASP A 655 12.20 -15.68 -27.50
CA ASP A 655 11.09 -16.29 -28.26
C ASP A 655 10.38 -17.42 -27.47
N VAL A 656 10.95 -17.79 -26.34
CA VAL A 656 10.42 -18.78 -25.39
C VAL A 656 10.02 -18.08 -24.07
N ALA A 657 9.41 -18.81 -23.13
CA ALA A 657 9.08 -18.24 -21.82
C ALA A 657 10.34 -17.69 -21.15
N ALA A 658 10.36 -16.41 -20.79
CA ALA A 658 11.54 -15.71 -20.26
C ALA A 658 12.17 -16.39 -19.03
N ALA A 659 11.38 -17.12 -18.23
CA ALA A 659 11.88 -17.86 -17.08
C ALA A 659 12.81 -19.03 -17.45
N THR A 660 12.70 -19.59 -18.66
CA THR A 660 13.50 -20.77 -19.08
C THR A 660 14.97 -20.46 -19.28
N VAL A 661 15.30 -19.25 -19.68
CA VAL A 661 16.70 -18.81 -19.91
C VAL A 661 17.40 -18.32 -18.65
N ARG A 662 16.72 -18.25 -17.50
CA ARG A 662 17.26 -17.71 -16.24
C ARG A 662 18.55 -18.42 -15.80
N GLN A 663 18.52 -19.73 -15.79
CA GLN A 663 19.67 -20.54 -15.38
C GLN A 663 20.88 -20.30 -16.31
N SER A 664 20.65 -20.29 -17.63
CA SER A 664 21.71 -20.05 -18.62
C SER A 664 22.31 -18.67 -18.50
N VAL A 665 21.50 -17.62 -18.26
CA VAL A 665 22.03 -16.28 -18.01
C VAL A 665 22.94 -16.26 -16.76
N ARG A 666 22.52 -16.92 -15.69
CA ARG A 666 23.32 -17.03 -14.45
C ARG A 666 24.65 -17.76 -14.70
N GLU A 667 24.63 -18.81 -15.48
CA GLU A 667 25.81 -19.59 -15.85
C GLU A 667 26.78 -18.77 -16.70
N GLN A 668 26.28 -17.92 -17.64
CA GLN A 668 27.12 -17.03 -18.42
C GLN A 668 27.80 -15.98 -17.55
N VAL A 669 27.10 -15.35 -16.61
CA VAL A 669 27.73 -14.41 -15.65
C VAL A 669 28.81 -15.12 -14.82
N ARG A 670 28.46 -16.30 -14.25
CA ARG A 670 29.39 -17.07 -13.41
C ARG A 670 30.62 -17.58 -14.17
N SER A 671 30.50 -17.82 -15.48
CA SER A 671 31.64 -18.23 -16.32
C SER A 671 32.60 -17.09 -16.60
N LEU A 672 32.14 -15.83 -16.51
CA LEU A 672 33.00 -14.62 -16.62
C LEU A 672 33.66 -14.28 -15.29
N ASP A 673 32.88 -14.36 -14.21
CA ASP A 673 33.40 -14.11 -12.87
C ASP A 673 32.58 -14.92 -11.85
N ARG A 674 33.24 -15.83 -11.14
CA ARG A 674 32.61 -16.77 -10.19
C ARG A 674 32.08 -16.09 -8.92
N ASP A 675 32.64 -14.94 -8.59
CA ASP A 675 32.32 -14.18 -7.38
C ASP A 675 31.17 -13.18 -7.60
N LEU A 676 30.64 -13.07 -8.83
CA LEU A 676 29.52 -12.20 -9.14
C LEU A 676 28.17 -12.94 -8.97
N PRO A 677 27.37 -12.55 -7.97
CA PRO A 677 26.02 -13.07 -7.85
C PRO A 677 25.07 -12.43 -8.86
N VAL A 678 24.22 -13.25 -9.48
CA VAL A 678 23.05 -12.76 -10.23
C VAL A 678 21.87 -12.70 -9.28
N PHE A 679 21.19 -11.56 -9.22
CA PHE A 679 20.08 -11.32 -8.30
C PHE A 679 18.93 -10.55 -8.96
N GLY A 680 17.79 -10.47 -8.27
CA GLY A 680 16.63 -9.72 -8.75
C GLY A 680 16.05 -10.26 -10.06
N GLU A 681 16.21 -11.56 -10.32
CA GLU A 681 15.75 -12.23 -11.54
C GLU A 681 14.22 -12.29 -11.57
N ARG A 682 13.62 -11.59 -12.52
CA ARG A 682 12.17 -11.54 -12.73
C ARG A 682 11.83 -11.19 -14.18
N THR A 683 10.63 -11.45 -14.61
CA THR A 683 10.19 -11.00 -15.92
C THR A 683 9.76 -9.52 -15.86
N MET A 684 9.86 -8.82 -16.98
CA MET A 684 9.40 -7.44 -17.08
C MET A 684 7.90 -7.32 -16.83
N SER A 685 7.12 -8.35 -17.20
CA SER A 685 5.69 -8.45 -16.89
C SER A 685 5.44 -8.55 -15.37
N GLN A 686 6.32 -9.23 -14.62
CA GLN A 686 6.25 -9.25 -13.15
C GLN A 686 6.55 -7.86 -12.56
N VAL A 687 7.56 -7.15 -13.08
CA VAL A 687 7.87 -5.78 -12.66
C VAL A 687 6.67 -4.86 -12.90
N ALA A 688 6.05 -4.96 -14.07
CA ALA A 688 4.84 -4.20 -14.40
C ALA A 688 3.68 -4.52 -13.45
N ALA A 689 3.46 -5.80 -13.14
CA ALA A 689 2.42 -6.23 -12.21
C ALA A 689 2.69 -5.76 -10.77
N GLU A 690 3.95 -5.80 -10.32
CA GLU A 690 4.37 -5.32 -8.99
C GLU A 690 4.17 -3.82 -8.83
N SER A 691 4.47 -3.01 -9.85
CA SER A 691 4.28 -1.55 -9.80
C SER A 691 2.82 -1.13 -9.63
N MET A 692 1.87 -2.02 -9.96
CA MET A 692 0.42 -1.83 -9.81
C MET A 692 -0.17 -2.58 -8.60
N SER A 693 0.64 -3.33 -7.85
CA SER A 693 0.20 -4.29 -6.82
C SER A 693 -0.70 -3.66 -5.75
N ARG A 694 -0.32 -2.49 -5.21
CA ARG A 694 -1.09 -1.78 -4.17
C ARG A 694 -2.48 -1.36 -4.66
N ARG A 695 -2.57 -0.82 -5.88
CA ARG A 695 -3.86 -0.39 -6.45
C ARG A 695 -4.74 -1.57 -6.79
N ARG A 696 -4.14 -2.64 -7.34
CA ARG A 696 -4.82 -3.91 -7.59
C ARG A 696 -5.38 -4.51 -6.30
N PHE A 697 -4.60 -4.52 -5.23
CA PHE A 697 -5.04 -4.98 -3.90
C PHE A 697 -6.23 -4.15 -3.40
N ALA A 698 -6.14 -2.82 -3.39
CA ALA A 698 -7.24 -1.95 -2.96
C ALA A 698 -8.51 -2.19 -3.80
N MET A 699 -8.39 -2.28 -5.13
CA MET A 699 -9.50 -2.56 -6.04
C MET A 699 -10.14 -3.93 -5.75
N GLN A 700 -9.34 -4.98 -5.59
CA GLN A 700 -9.84 -6.34 -5.34
C GLN A 700 -10.59 -6.42 -4.01
N VAL A 701 -10.05 -5.85 -2.94
CA VAL A 701 -10.64 -5.88 -1.61
C VAL A 701 -11.93 -5.05 -1.56
N VAL A 702 -11.89 -3.81 -2.03
CA VAL A 702 -13.08 -2.93 -2.05
C VAL A 702 -14.12 -3.47 -3.03
N GLY A 703 -13.72 -4.05 -4.16
CA GLY A 703 -14.60 -4.71 -5.12
C GLY A 703 -15.33 -5.91 -4.52
N LEU A 704 -14.62 -6.78 -3.80
CA LEU A 704 -15.22 -7.91 -3.08
C LEU A 704 -16.27 -7.43 -2.07
N PHE A 705 -15.96 -6.39 -1.31
CA PHE A 705 -16.90 -5.82 -0.35
C PHE A 705 -18.09 -5.12 -1.04
N GLY A 706 -17.89 -4.51 -2.22
CA GLY A 706 -18.97 -3.98 -3.04
C GLY A 706 -19.97 -5.07 -3.49
N ILE A 707 -19.47 -6.22 -3.92
CA ILE A 707 -20.30 -7.39 -4.26
C ILE A 707 -21.04 -7.92 -3.02
N LEU A 708 -20.35 -8.06 -1.88
CA LEU A 708 -20.97 -8.49 -0.63
C LEU A 708 -22.06 -7.52 -0.18
N ALA A 709 -21.85 -6.21 -0.28
CA ALA A 709 -22.84 -5.20 0.03
C ALA A 709 -24.08 -5.31 -0.87
N LEU A 710 -23.89 -5.55 -2.16
CA LEU A 710 -24.98 -5.75 -3.11
C LEU A 710 -25.82 -7.00 -2.74
N LEU A 711 -25.14 -8.11 -2.39
CA LEU A 711 -25.81 -9.34 -1.97
C LEU A 711 -26.58 -9.13 -0.65
N LEU A 712 -25.98 -8.46 0.32
CA LEU A 712 -26.62 -8.14 1.59
C LEU A 712 -27.84 -7.24 1.39
N ALA A 713 -27.75 -6.22 0.54
CA ALA A 713 -28.89 -5.35 0.21
C ALA A 713 -30.02 -6.12 -0.47
N ALA A 714 -29.71 -7.05 -1.35
CA ALA A 714 -30.70 -7.92 -1.98
C ALA A 714 -31.42 -8.81 -0.95
N VAL A 715 -30.66 -9.39 0.00
CA VAL A 715 -31.23 -10.20 1.11
C VAL A 715 -32.08 -9.35 2.05
N GLY A 716 -31.64 -8.14 2.37
CA GLY A 716 -32.32 -7.19 3.25
C GLY A 716 -33.71 -6.80 2.69
N ILE A 717 -33.76 -6.35 1.43
CA ILE A 717 -35.04 -5.98 0.81
C ILE A 717 -35.96 -7.19 0.63
N TYR A 718 -35.39 -8.35 0.23
CA TYR A 718 -36.16 -9.60 0.16
C TYR A 718 -36.85 -9.90 1.50
N GLY A 719 -36.11 -9.83 2.61
CA GLY A 719 -36.59 -10.08 3.96
C GLY A 719 -37.72 -9.12 4.36
N VAL A 720 -37.55 -7.82 4.11
CA VAL A 720 -38.55 -6.80 4.46
C VAL A 720 -39.80 -6.92 3.59
N ILE A 721 -39.67 -7.14 2.30
CA ILE A 721 -40.83 -7.29 1.40
C ILE A 721 -41.58 -8.62 1.68
N ALA A 722 -40.86 -9.74 1.88
CA ALA A 722 -41.45 -11.02 2.22
C ALA A 722 -42.28 -10.92 3.53
N TYR A 723 -41.70 -10.24 4.53
CA TYR A 723 -42.42 -9.99 5.79
C TYR A 723 -43.64 -9.07 5.59
N SER A 724 -43.51 -7.99 4.82
CA SER A 724 -44.65 -7.07 4.51
C SER A 724 -45.79 -7.79 3.81
N VAL A 725 -45.47 -8.70 2.89
CA VAL A 725 -46.46 -9.55 2.21
C VAL A 725 -47.16 -10.48 3.20
N THR A 726 -46.41 -11.15 4.09
CA THR A 726 -47.00 -12.06 5.10
C THR A 726 -47.89 -11.31 6.07
N GLN A 727 -47.55 -10.11 6.51
CA GLN A 727 -48.39 -9.30 7.40
C GLN A 727 -49.72 -8.84 6.73
N ARG A 728 -49.68 -8.62 5.41
CA ARG A 728 -50.82 -8.13 4.63
C ARG A 728 -51.54 -9.24 3.86
N THR A 729 -51.32 -10.52 4.21
CA THR A 729 -51.93 -11.66 3.52
C THR A 729 -53.45 -11.56 3.48
N ARG A 730 -54.10 -11.12 4.59
CA ARG A 730 -55.56 -10.89 4.67
C ARG A 730 -56.02 -9.75 3.74
N GLU A 731 -55.28 -8.61 3.71
CA GLU A 731 -55.58 -7.48 2.80
C GLU A 731 -55.46 -7.90 1.33
N ILE A 732 -54.43 -8.67 1.01
CA ILE A 732 -54.21 -9.24 -0.33
C ILE A 732 -55.33 -10.21 -0.67
N GLY A 733 -55.69 -11.09 0.25
CA GLY A 733 -56.80 -12.04 0.08
C GLY A 733 -58.13 -11.35 -0.22
N ILE A 734 -58.49 -10.29 0.53
CA ILE A 734 -59.67 -9.47 0.30
C ILE A 734 -59.63 -8.83 -1.09
N ARG A 735 -58.50 -8.23 -1.50
CA ARG A 735 -58.38 -7.63 -2.83
C ARG A 735 -58.52 -8.65 -3.95
N VAL A 736 -57.97 -9.86 -3.78
CA VAL A 736 -58.11 -10.97 -4.74
C VAL A 736 -59.55 -11.42 -4.81
N ALA A 737 -60.26 -11.55 -3.65
CA ALA A 737 -61.66 -11.88 -3.60
C ALA A 737 -62.57 -10.83 -4.27
N LEU A 738 -62.16 -9.54 -4.23
CA LEU A 738 -62.82 -8.41 -4.92
C LEU A 738 -62.40 -8.26 -6.39
N GLY A 739 -61.63 -9.23 -6.98
CA GLY A 739 -61.33 -9.26 -8.41
C GLY A 739 -60.02 -8.58 -8.80
N ALA A 740 -59.13 -8.28 -7.85
CA ALA A 740 -57.81 -7.71 -8.21
C ALA A 740 -56.97 -8.70 -9.03
N SER A 741 -56.47 -8.27 -10.17
CA SER A 741 -55.60 -9.11 -11.03
C SER A 741 -54.23 -9.38 -10.38
N ARG A 742 -53.64 -10.54 -10.70
CA ARG A 742 -52.28 -10.91 -10.25
C ARG A 742 -51.25 -9.86 -10.60
N THR A 743 -51.37 -9.22 -11.75
CA THR A 743 -50.49 -8.13 -12.20
C THR A 743 -50.63 -6.86 -11.37
N ALA A 744 -51.85 -6.55 -10.88
CA ALA A 744 -52.08 -5.39 -10.00
C ALA A 744 -51.40 -5.57 -8.63
N ILE A 745 -51.49 -6.79 -8.05
CA ILE A 745 -50.82 -7.14 -6.78
C ILE A 745 -49.29 -7.11 -6.97
N LEU A 746 -48.79 -7.74 -8.03
CA LEU A 746 -47.35 -7.73 -8.35
C LEU A 746 -46.83 -6.31 -8.47
N ARG A 747 -47.50 -5.45 -9.26
CA ARG A 747 -47.11 -4.04 -9.46
C ARG A 747 -47.16 -3.26 -8.14
N TRP A 748 -48.14 -3.50 -7.27
CA TRP A 748 -48.23 -2.83 -5.97
C TRP A 748 -47.06 -3.18 -5.04
N VAL A 749 -46.70 -4.46 -4.92
CA VAL A 749 -45.52 -4.89 -4.12
C VAL A 749 -44.22 -4.37 -4.70
N LEU A 750 -44.03 -4.47 -6.03
CA LEU A 750 -42.84 -3.96 -6.68
C LEU A 750 -42.68 -2.43 -6.55
N LYS A 751 -43.81 -1.67 -6.61
CA LYS A 751 -43.78 -0.21 -6.41
C LYS A 751 -43.30 0.16 -5.01
N GLN A 752 -43.70 -0.61 -3.98
CA GLN A 752 -43.23 -0.37 -2.61
C GLN A 752 -41.71 -0.62 -2.49
N GLY A 753 -41.21 -1.71 -3.06
CA GLY A 753 -39.76 -1.99 -3.10
C GLY A 753 -38.97 -0.92 -3.88
N LEU A 754 -39.48 -0.51 -5.04
CA LEU A 754 -38.87 0.51 -5.87
C LEU A 754 -38.76 1.88 -5.15
N MET A 755 -39.81 2.32 -4.44
CA MET A 755 -39.76 3.58 -3.68
C MET A 755 -38.67 3.56 -2.61
N LEU A 756 -38.51 2.45 -1.87
CA LEU A 756 -37.48 2.33 -0.86
C LEU A 756 -36.08 2.33 -1.48
N THR A 757 -35.92 1.62 -2.59
CA THR A 757 -34.65 1.58 -3.34
C THR A 757 -34.29 2.96 -3.87
N LEU A 758 -35.20 3.67 -4.51
CA LEU A 758 -34.94 5.01 -5.03
C LEU A 758 -34.58 6.01 -3.93
N ALA A 759 -35.28 5.96 -2.78
CA ALA A 759 -34.92 6.77 -1.62
C ALA A 759 -33.49 6.45 -1.15
N GLY A 760 -33.12 5.17 -1.06
CA GLY A 760 -31.77 4.72 -0.73
C GLY A 760 -30.71 5.15 -1.75
N VAL A 761 -31.06 5.08 -3.04
CA VAL A 761 -30.19 5.55 -4.15
C VAL A 761 -29.94 7.06 -4.03
N VAL A 762 -30.95 7.88 -3.77
CA VAL A 762 -30.77 9.33 -3.61
C VAL A 762 -29.85 9.65 -2.42
N VAL A 763 -30.11 9.05 -1.26
CA VAL A 763 -29.29 9.23 -0.07
C VAL A 763 -27.86 8.70 -0.30
N GLY A 764 -27.73 7.55 -0.97
CA GLY A 764 -26.44 6.94 -1.32
C GLY A 764 -25.63 7.76 -2.29
N LEU A 765 -26.26 8.38 -3.30
CA LEU A 765 -25.59 9.30 -4.23
C LEU A 765 -25.02 10.53 -3.52
N VAL A 766 -25.82 11.16 -2.63
CA VAL A 766 -25.37 12.29 -1.81
C VAL A 766 -24.21 11.89 -0.91
N GLY A 767 -24.32 10.73 -0.23
CA GLY A 767 -23.24 10.20 0.61
C GLY A 767 -21.97 9.87 -0.18
N ALA A 768 -22.12 9.29 -1.38
CA ALA A 768 -21.01 8.98 -2.26
C ALA A 768 -20.28 10.25 -2.73
N LEU A 769 -20.99 11.32 -3.11
CA LEU A 769 -20.40 12.60 -3.49
C LEU A 769 -19.54 13.22 -2.36
N ALA A 770 -19.91 12.99 -1.11
CA ALA A 770 -19.13 13.47 0.04
C ALA A 770 -17.89 12.58 0.27
N LEU A 771 -18.06 11.24 0.30
CA LEU A 771 -17.03 10.28 0.72
C LEU A 771 -16.01 9.96 -0.38
N THR A 772 -16.39 9.95 -1.66
CA THR A 772 -15.47 9.60 -2.75
C THR A 772 -14.37 10.63 -2.97
N ARG A 773 -14.50 11.86 -2.41
CA ARG A 773 -13.41 12.84 -2.37
C ARG A 773 -12.19 12.32 -1.62
N LEU A 774 -12.37 11.46 -0.63
CA LEU A 774 -11.29 10.81 0.10
C LEU A 774 -10.49 9.81 -0.77
N LEU A 775 -11.10 9.33 -1.87
CA LEU A 775 -10.45 8.43 -2.81
C LEU A 775 -9.62 9.16 -3.86
N ARG A 776 -9.60 10.49 -3.89
CA ARG A 776 -8.97 11.28 -4.96
C ARG A 776 -7.51 10.91 -5.20
N SER A 777 -6.75 10.65 -4.15
CA SER A 777 -5.34 10.25 -4.23
C SER A 777 -5.13 8.82 -4.79
N LEU A 778 -6.17 7.98 -4.77
CA LEU A 778 -6.12 6.60 -5.26
C LEU A 778 -6.64 6.48 -6.70
N LEU A 779 -7.33 7.50 -7.22
CA LEU A 779 -7.91 7.50 -8.55
C LEU A 779 -6.88 8.00 -9.59
N PHE A 780 -6.88 7.36 -10.75
CA PHE A 780 -6.06 7.70 -11.90
C PHE A 780 -6.93 7.85 -13.14
N GLY A 781 -6.76 8.95 -13.88
CA GLY A 781 -7.44 9.20 -15.15
C GLY A 781 -8.96 9.40 -15.07
N ILE A 782 -9.53 9.41 -13.84
CA ILE A 782 -10.96 9.65 -13.60
C ILE A 782 -11.16 10.56 -12.38
N GLY A 783 -12.24 11.33 -12.40
CA GLY A 783 -12.62 12.14 -11.25
C GLY A 783 -13.41 11.35 -10.20
N PRO A 784 -13.44 11.83 -8.94
CA PRO A 784 -14.23 11.18 -7.88
C PRO A 784 -15.75 11.27 -8.12
N THR A 785 -16.21 12.09 -9.08
CA THR A 785 -17.61 12.32 -9.44
C THR A 785 -17.95 11.82 -10.84
N ASP A 786 -17.37 10.69 -11.26
CA ASP A 786 -17.58 10.12 -12.59
C ASP A 786 -19.03 9.68 -12.82
N ILE A 787 -19.77 10.46 -13.62
CA ILE A 787 -21.22 10.32 -13.85
C ILE A 787 -21.58 8.91 -14.37
N VAL A 788 -20.73 8.33 -15.20
CA VAL A 788 -20.96 6.99 -15.78
C VAL A 788 -20.97 5.91 -14.68
N THR A 789 -19.96 5.94 -13.81
CA THR A 789 -19.87 5.00 -12.68
C THR A 789 -21.07 5.14 -11.74
N TYR A 790 -21.44 6.39 -11.40
CA TYR A 790 -22.59 6.67 -10.52
C TYR A 790 -23.90 6.18 -11.15
N GLY A 791 -24.15 6.48 -12.42
CA GLY A 791 -25.37 6.09 -13.13
C GLY A 791 -25.50 4.56 -13.30
N VAL A 792 -24.45 3.91 -13.78
CA VAL A 792 -24.44 2.44 -14.00
C VAL A 792 -24.70 1.69 -12.68
N LEU A 793 -24.01 2.06 -11.60
CA LEU A 793 -24.15 1.35 -10.34
C LEU A 793 -25.49 1.62 -9.64
N ALA A 794 -26.06 2.82 -9.77
CA ALA A 794 -27.42 3.11 -9.32
C ALA A 794 -28.46 2.25 -10.08
N ILE A 795 -28.28 2.08 -11.40
CA ILE A 795 -29.14 1.20 -12.21
C ILE A 795 -28.97 -0.27 -11.80
N VAL A 796 -27.73 -0.76 -11.68
CA VAL A 796 -27.45 -2.15 -11.24
C VAL A 796 -28.10 -2.44 -9.89
N LEU A 797 -27.90 -1.56 -8.90
CA LEU A 797 -28.50 -1.73 -7.58
C LEU A 797 -30.05 -1.76 -7.65
N THR A 798 -30.65 -0.90 -8.48
CA THR A 798 -32.11 -0.84 -8.67
C THR A 798 -32.62 -2.13 -9.32
N ILE A 799 -31.93 -2.65 -10.34
CA ILE A 799 -32.30 -3.92 -11.00
C ILE A 799 -32.23 -5.08 -10.00
N VAL A 800 -31.14 -5.20 -9.23
CA VAL A 800 -30.97 -6.26 -8.24
C VAL A 800 -32.05 -6.19 -7.16
N ALA A 801 -32.38 -4.96 -6.70
CA ALA A 801 -33.47 -4.76 -5.74
C ALA A 801 -34.83 -5.21 -6.29
N LEU A 802 -35.16 -4.87 -7.53
CA LEU A 802 -36.40 -5.30 -8.19
C LEU A 802 -36.46 -6.83 -8.35
N LEU A 803 -35.35 -7.48 -8.73
CA LEU A 803 -35.25 -8.93 -8.81
C LEU A 803 -35.47 -9.59 -7.44
N ALA A 804 -34.85 -9.04 -6.38
CA ALA A 804 -35.06 -9.51 -5.01
C ALA A 804 -36.50 -9.36 -4.53
N CYS A 805 -37.19 -8.28 -4.92
CA CYS A 805 -38.61 -8.05 -4.61
C CYS A 805 -39.54 -8.97 -5.42
N TYR A 806 -39.13 -9.43 -6.59
CA TYR A 806 -39.98 -10.21 -7.49
C TYR A 806 -40.40 -11.56 -6.88
N ILE A 807 -39.53 -12.26 -6.17
CA ILE A 807 -39.85 -13.58 -5.56
C ILE A 807 -40.95 -13.45 -4.52
N PRO A 808 -40.90 -12.56 -3.50
CA PRO A 808 -41.96 -12.34 -2.56
C PRO A 808 -43.26 -11.86 -3.23
N ALA A 809 -43.13 -10.93 -4.20
CA ALA A 809 -44.29 -10.42 -4.93
C ALA A 809 -45.02 -11.52 -5.72
N ARG A 810 -44.28 -12.45 -6.34
CA ARG A 810 -44.88 -13.62 -7.03
C ARG A 810 -45.55 -14.57 -6.02
N ARG A 811 -44.99 -14.76 -4.82
CA ARG A 811 -45.65 -15.54 -3.75
C ARG A 811 -46.95 -14.89 -3.31
N ALA A 812 -47.00 -13.55 -3.19
CA ALA A 812 -48.23 -12.81 -2.86
C ALA A 812 -49.37 -13.03 -3.86
N THR A 813 -49.05 -13.20 -5.17
CA THR A 813 -50.09 -13.46 -6.21
C THR A 813 -50.66 -14.85 -6.17
N LYS A 814 -50.12 -15.79 -5.39
CA LYS A 814 -50.59 -17.20 -5.24
C LYS A 814 -51.35 -17.42 -3.93
N VAL A 815 -51.67 -16.38 -3.18
CA VAL A 815 -52.44 -16.49 -1.93
C VAL A 815 -53.87 -16.90 -2.27
N ASP A 816 -54.31 -18.02 -1.66
CA ASP A 816 -55.71 -18.49 -1.80
C ASP A 816 -56.63 -17.62 -0.91
N PRO A 817 -57.63 -16.94 -1.49
CA PRO A 817 -58.53 -16.09 -0.75
C PRO A 817 -59.29 -16.83 0.38
N LEU A 818 -59.64 -18.12 0.18
CA LEU A 818 -60.32 -18.93 1.17
C LEU A 818 -59.44 -19.23 2.38
N VAL A 819 -58.18 -19.53 2.15
CA VAL A 819 -57.20 -19.76 3.23
C VAL A 819 -56.90 -18.46 3.96
N ALA A 820 -56.77 -17.32 3.24
CA ALA A 820 -56.43 -16.02 3.79
C ALA A 820 -57.55 -15.45 4.71
N LEU A 821 -58.81 -15.83 4.47
CA LEU A 821 -59.98 -15.44 5.27
C LEU A 821 -60.26 -16.38 6.43
N ARG A 822 -59.73 -17.64 6.43
CA ARG A 822 -59.89 -18.65 7.48
C ARG A 822 -58.80 -18.60 8.57
N TYR A 823 -57.71 -17.86 8.40
CA TYR A 823 -56.69 -17.71 9.41
C TYR A 823 -57.18 -16.74 10.50
N GLU A 824 -57.80 -17.32 11.55
CA GLU A 824 -58.01 -16.68 12.87
C GLU A 824 -56.79 -16.81 13.77
#